data_c49cf9d70812303cb86cc35b19dd4b56
#
_entry.id   c49cf9d70812303cb86cc35b19dd4b56
#
_cell.length_a   1.000
_cell.length_b   1.000
_cell.length_c   1.000
_cell.angle_alpha   90.00
_cell.angle_beta   90.00
_cell.angle_gamma   90.00
#
_symmetry.space_group_name_H-M   'P 1'
#
loop_
_entity.id
_entity.type
_entity.pdbx_description
1 polymer ?
#
loop_
_entity_poly.entity_id
_entity_poly.type
_entity_poly.pdbx_seq_one_letter_code
_entity_poly.pdbx_strand_id
1 'polypeptide(L)'
;MAKKAYNDESISSLKGADRVRKRPGVIFGSDGLEGCEHAVFEIMSNSIDEAREGHGSVITVTRYADRSVQVEDQGRGCPLDWNEKEGRYNWELVFCELYAGGKYDNENSENYEFSLGLNGLGACATQYSSAYMDVTVWRQGTEYRLHFEKGNVVGALESQPMTTNKKRTGTCIRWLPDLEVFTDIDVPLDYYRDVMKRQAVVNAGVTFRLRNETAPGQFDTEDFLYQNGIQDYIAELVGPDGLTEPVYWEAERRGRDREDKPEYKVKLAVACCFSNRVAICEHYHNSSFLEHGGAPEKATRLAFVGAIDKYCRDNNKYLKGEAKLTFADVQDCLVLISNNFSTQTSYENQTKKAITNKFIQDAMAEFLRERLEVYFIENHDAAEKIAAQVLVNKRSRETAERTRINQKKKLTEKIDIANRVQKFVDCRTKDVERREIYIVEGDSALGACKQSRDAEFQGLMPVRGKILNCLKADYPRIFKSDIITDLIKVLGCGVEVQSKAVKELNHFDINNLRWNKVVICTDGDVDGFQIRTLILTMLYRLCPTLIAEGYVYIAETPLFEITCKEKTWFAYSEKEKADILKELEGKKVTVQRSKGLGENDPEMMWMTTMNPATRRLVQVMPDDAAETARVFDLLLGDNLAGRKDYIAENGSRYMDMIDVS
;
A
#
# COMPACT_ATOMS: atom_id res chain seq x y z
N MET A 1 17.30 18.74 31.66
CA MET A 1 16.20 18.08 32.40
C MET A 1 16.70 16.72 32.87
N ALA A 2 16.66 16.42 34.18
CA ALA A 2 17.06 15.13 34.73
C ALA A 2 16.13 14.06 34.18
N LYS A 3 16.67 12.94 33.65
CA LYS A 3 15.87 11.75 33.25
C LYS A 3 15.13 11.26 34.50
N LYS A 4 13.77 11.25 34.47
CA LYS A 4 12.97 10.58 35.49
C LYS A 4 13.41 9.11 35.54
N ALA A 5 13.75 8.63 36.73
CA ALA A 5 14.10 7.24 36.94
C ALA A 5 12.86 6.36 36.63
N TYR A 6 13.06 5.26 35.92
CA TYR A 6 12.02 4.27 35.68
C TYR A 6 11.88 3.41 36.96
N ASN A 7 10.80 3.63 37.68
CA ASN A 7 10.47 2.95 38.93
C ASN A 7 9.00 2.47 38.94
N ASP A 8 8.55 1.84 40.02
CA ASP A 8 7.18 1.29 40.14
C ASP A 8 6.09 2.36 39.92
N GLU A 9 6.33 3.61 40.27
CA GLU A 9 5.41 4.74 40.06
C GLU A 9 5.37 5.20 38.58
N SER A 10 6.30 4.76 37.76
CA SER A 10 6.32 5.10 36.32
C SER A 10 5.32 4.31 35.49
N ILE A 11 4.73 3.25 36.08
CA ILE A 11 3.71 2.41 35.41
C ILE A 11 2.33 3.00 35.71
N SER A 12 1.62 3.44 34.66
CA SER A 12 0.25 3.94 34.78
C SER A 12 -0.67 3.36 33.69
N SER A 13 -1.93 3.15 34.04
CA SER A 13 -2.95 2.71 33.09
C SER A 13 -3.63 3.90 32.44
N LEU A 14 -3.84 3.85 31.11
CA LEU A 14 -4.69 4.80 30.43
C LEU A 14 -6.16 4.57 30.81
N LYS A 15 -6.92 5.65 31.06
CA LYS A 15 -8.34 5.58 31.46
C LYS A 15 -9.20 6.42 30.51
N GLY A 16 -10.48 6.04 30.38
CA GLY A 16 -11.45 6.77 29.56
C GLY A 16 -10.95 7.01 28.14
N ALA A 17 -11.13 8.23 27.64
CA ALA A 17 -10.76 8.65 26.30
C ALA A 17 -9.26 8.53 26.00
N ASP A 18 -8.36 8.65 26.99
CA ASP A 18 -6.92 8.54 26.83
C ASP A 18 -6.48 7.18 26.23
N ARG A 19 -7.28 6.12 26.42
CA ARG A 19 -7.03 4.79 25.82
C ARG A 19 -7.00 4.84 24.30
N VAL A 20 -7.82 5.70 23.70
CA VAL A 20 -7.92 5.88 22.25
C VAL A 20 -7.07 7.07 21.81
N ARG A 21 -7.23 8.23 22.45
CA ARG A 21 -6.57 9.49 22.06
C ARG A 21 -5.05 9.39 22.02
N LYS A 22 -4.45 8.65 22.95
CA LYS A 22 -2.98 8.46 22.99
C LYS A 22 -2.48 7.27 22.14
N ARG A 23 -3.36 6.39 21.68
CA ARG A 23 -3.02 5.20 20.91
C ARG A 23 -4.08 4.88 19.85
N PRO A 24 -4.42 5.82 18.94
CA PRO A 24 -5.48 5.61 17.94
C PRO A 24 -5.15 4.45 17.00
N GLY A 25 -3.88 4.26 16.63
CA GLY A 25 -3.46 3.17 15.76
C GLY A 25 -3.75 1.76 16.28
N VAL A 26 -3.92 1.57 17.60
CA VAL A 26 -4.31 0.26 18.16
C VAL A 26 -5.76 -0.11 17.80
N ILE A 27 -6.64 0.88 17.75
CA ILE A 27 -8.07 0.69 17.48
C ILE A 27 -8.37 0.83 15.98
N PHE A 28 -7.88 1.92 15.36
CA PHE A 28 -8.19 2.26 13.98
C PHE A 28 -7.16 1.75 12.96
N GLY A 29 -6.07 1.14 13.43
CA GLY A 29 -4.98 0.66 12.56
C GLY A 29 -3.98 1.74 12.15
N SER A 30 -4.33 3.03 12.27
CA SER A 30 -3.51 4.19 11.90
C SER A 30 -3.87 5.40 12.76
N ASP A 31 -2.93 6.32 12.93
CA ASP A 31 -3.16 7.67 13.47
C ASP A 31 -3.22 8.74 12.36
N GLY A 32 -3.20 8.30 11.11
CA GLY A 32 -3.36 9.14 9.93
C GLY A 32 -4.79 9.13 9.38
N LEU A 33 -4.91 9.53 8.12
CA LEU A 33 -6.16 9.61 7.38
C LEU A 33 -6.95 8.29 7.38
N GLU A 34 -6.26 7.15 7.21
CA GLU A 34 -6.87 5.81 7.25
C GLU A 34 -7.58 5.51 8.57
N GLY A 35 -7.11 6.10 9.69
CA GLY A 35 -7.79 5.99 10.98
C GLY A 35 -9.13 6.73 10.99
N CYS A 36 -9.20 7.91 10.36
CA CYS A 36 -10.46 8.65 10.20
C CYS A 36 -11.43 7.90 9.28
N GLU A 37 -10.94 7.34 8.18
CA GLU A 37 -11.69 6.49 7.26
C GLU A 37 -12.31 5.30 7.98
N HIS A 38 -11.52 4.64 8.84
CA HIS A 38 -12.01 3.52 9.64
C HIS A 38 -13.10 3.95 10.64
N ALA A 39 -12.98 5.14 11.25
CA ALA A 39 -14.01 5.68 12.13
C ALA A 39 -15.34 5.91 11.40
N VAL A 40 -15.31 6.40 10.14
CA VAL A 40 -16.53 6.52 9.30
C VAL A 40 -17.18 5.15 9.11
N PHE A 41 -16.39 4.13 8.76
CA PHE A 41 -16.88 2.77 8.56
C PHE A 41 -17.47 2.17 9.84
N GLU A 42 -16.86 2.38 11.01
CA GLU A 42 -17.33 1.87 12.29
C GLU A 42 -18.70 2.46 12.68
N ILE A 43 -18.95 3.74 12.46
CA ILE A 43 -20.27 4.34 12.70
C ILE A 43 -21.29 3.83 11.68
N MET A 44 -20.93 3.80 10.39
CA MET A 44 -21.81 3.32 9.33
C MET A 44 -22.18 1.83 9.53
N SER A 45 -21.27 1.02 10.07
CA SER A 45 -21.51 -0.41 10.30
C SER A 45 -22.67 -0.68 11.26
N ASN A 46 -22.93 0.21 12.23
CA ASN A 46 -24.06 0.09 13.13
C ASN A 46 -25.39 0.31 12.39
N SER A 47 -25.43 1.28 11.46
CA SER A 47 -26.59 1.53 10.61
C SER A 47 -26.83 0.39 9.61
N ILE A 48 -25.78 -0.23 9.10
CA ILE A 48 -25.84 -1.41 8.23
C ILE A 48 -26.43 -2.60 8.99
N ASP A 49 -26.02 -2.83 10.23
CA ASP A 49 -26.57 -3.91 11.07
C ASP A 49 -28.07 -3.75 11.29
N GLU A 50 -28.58 -2.52 11.54
CA GLU A 50 -30.03 -2.23 11.63
C GLU A 50 -30.76 -2.52 10.32
N ALA A 51 -30.21 -2.06 9.19
CA ALA A 51 -30.82 -2.28 7.88
C ALA A 51 -30.90 -3.77 7.51
N ARG A 52 -29.88 -4.56 7.88
CA ARG A 52 -29.84 -6.02 7.66
C ARG A 52 -30.87 -6.78 8.50
N GLU A 53 -31.17 -6.30 9.69
CA GLU A 53 -32.28 -6.81 10.52
C GLU A 53 -33.66 -6.38 10.00
N GLY A 54 -33.73 -5.71 8.85
CA GLY A 54 -34.96 -5.24 8.23
C GLY A 54 -35.47 -3.92 8.78
N HIS A 55 -34.68 -3.20 9.53
CA HIS A 55 -35.02 -1.92 10.11
C HIS A 55 -34.40 -0.75 9.35
N GLY A 56 -35.19 -0.16 8.46
CA GLY A 56 -34.73 0.90 7.55
C GLY A 56 -34.12 0.37 6.27
N SER A 57 -34.13 1.17 5.22
CA SER A 57 -33.59 0.83 3.90
C SER A 57 -32.75 1.95 3.31
N VAL A 58 -32.53 3.05 4.04
CA VAL A 58 -31.74 4.19 3.60
C VAL A 58 -30.76 4.57 4.70
N ILE A 59 -29.47 4.57 4.37
CA ILE A 59 -28.38 5.06 5.21
C ILE A 59 -27.82 6.30 4.52
N THR A 60 -27.83 7.43 5.21
CA THR A 60 -27.31 8.70 4.67
C THR A 60 -25.99 9.04 5.34
N VAL A 61 -24.95 9.23 4.55
CA VAL A 61 -23.65 9.76 5.00
C VAL A 61 -23.50 11.16 4.45
N THR A 62 -23.26 12.14 5.32
CA THR A 62 -23.03 13.52 4.92
C THR A 62 -21.62 13.93 5.27
N ARG A 63 -20.85 14.35 4.26
CA ARG A 63 -19.57 15.00 4.41
C ARG A 63 -19.76 16.51 4.37
N TYR A 64 -19.39 17.19 5.44
CA TYR A 64 -19.51 18.64 5.55
C TYR A 64 -18.21 19.35 5.13
N ALA A 65 -18.34 20.61 4.74
CA ALA A 65 -17.22 21.46 4.34
C ALA A 65 -16.23 21.72 5.50
N ASP A 66 -16.71 21.66 6.76
CA ASP A 66 -15.91 21.77 7.97
C ASP A 66 -15.15 20.48 8.34
N ARG A 67 -15.21 19.44 7.47
CA ARG A 67 -14.63 18.09 7.67
C ARG A 67 -15.37 17.24 8.72
N SER A 68 -16.48 17.72 9.28
CA SER A 68 -17.34 16.86 10.07
C SER A 68 -18.07 15.86 9.17
N VAL A 69 -18.39 14.72 9.75
CA VAL A 69 -19.12 13.64 9.07
C VAL A 69 -20.38 13.34 9.86
N GLN A 70 -21.48 13.04 9.15
CA GLN A 70 -22.72 12.61 9.76
C GLN A 70 -23.19 11.31 9.12
N VAL A 71 -23.60 10.35 9.94
CA VAL A 71 -24.30 9.14 9.51
C VAL A 71 -25.68 9.13 10.12
N GLU A 72 -26.70 8.95 9.29
CA GLU A 72 -28.11 8.87 9.69
C GLU A 72 -28.76 7.62 9.10
N ASP A 73 -29.47 6.86 9.93
CA ASP A 73 -30.25 5.69 9.54
C ASP A 73 -31.74 5.83 9.92
N GLN A 74 -32.51 4.87 9.45
CA GLN A 74 -33.93 4.72 9.74
C GLN A 74 -34.19 3.43 10.54
N GLY A 75 -33.21 3.00 11.34
CA GLY A 75 -33.30 1.82 12.20
C GLY A 75 -34.24 2.02 13.39
N ARG A 76 -34.14 1.13 14.36
CA ARG A 76 -34.97 1.19 15.60
C ARG A 76 -34.60 2.34 16.53
N GLY A 77 -33.45 2.96 16.30
CA GLY A 77 -32.82 3.93 17.19
C GLY A 77 -32.03 3.26 18.32
N CYS A 78 -30.80 3.72 18.55
CA CYS A 78 -29.96 3.22 19.62
C CYS A 78 -30.64 3.35 21.00
N PRO A 79 -30.71 2.30 21.84
CA PRO A 79 -31.19 2.41 23.20
C PRO A 79 -30.25 3.28 24.03
N LEU A 80 -30.80 4.32 24.69
CA LEU A 80 -30.01 5.25 25.50
C LEU A 80 -30.45 5.27 26.98
N ASP A 81 -31.63 4.70 27.29
CA ASP A 81 -32.25 4.72 28.59
C ASP A 81 -31.49 3.91 29.65
N TRP A 82 -31.95 3.97 30.89
CA TRP A 82 -31.39 3.29 32.03
C TRP A 82 -31.42 1.75 31.84
N ASN A 83 -30.29 1.13 32.14
CA ASN A 83 -30.12 -0.32 32.09
C ASN A 83 -30.12 -0.87 33.53
N GLU A 84 -31.17 -1.53 33.93
CA GLU A 84 -31.33 -2.11 35.25
C GLU A 84 -30.28 -3.16 35.59
N LYS A 85 -29.82 -3.92 34.58
CA LYS A 85 -28.81 -4.99 34.74
C LYS A 85 -27.41 -4.42 35.01
N GLU A 86 -27.06 -3.33 34.32
CA GLU A 86 -25.77 -2.69 34.42
C GLU A 86 -25.70 -1.57 35.44
N GLY A 87 -26.88 -1.10 35.95
CA GLY A 87 -27.00 -0.02 36.93
C GLY A 87 -26.54 1.34 36.44
N ARG A 88 -26.65 1.59 35.13
CA ARG A 88 -26.28 2.85 34.47
C ARG A 88 -27.02 3.01 33.13
N TYR A 89 -26.86 4.16 32.49
CA TYR A 89 -27.50 4.40 31.21
C TYR A 89 -26.81 3.63 30.07
N ASN A 90 -27.63 3.18 29.10
CA ASN A 90 -27.10 2.51 27.91
C ASN A 90 -26.21 3.41 27.07
N TRP A 91 -26.43 4.73 27.03
CA TRP A 91 -25.57 5.64 26.31
C TRP A 91 -24.15 5.69 26.88
N GLU A 92 -23.98 5.51 28.21
CA GLU A 92 -22.66 5.42 28.85
C GLU A 92 -21.92 4.16 28.40
N LEU A 93 -22.65 3.05 28.24
CA LEU A 93 -22.11 1.80 27.70
C LEU A 93 -21.68 1.94 26.25
N VAL A 94 -22.56 2.50 25.41
CA VAL A 94 -22.33 2.58 23.95
C VAL A 94 -21.25 3.58 23.59
N PHE A 95 -21.21 4.76 24.23
CA PHE A 95 -20.33 5.86 23.84
C PHE A 95 -19.14 6.10 24.78
N CYS A 96 -19.16 5.58 26.00
CA CYS A 96 -18.13 5.85 27.01
C CYS A 96 -17.42 4.60 27.54
N GLU A 97 -17.79 3.41 27.10
CA GLU A 97 -17.15 2.16 27.53
C GLU A 97 -16.68 1.35 26.33
N LEU A 98 -15.37 1.04 26.30
CA LEU A 98 -14.81 0.13 25.30
C LEU A 98 -15.19 -1.31 25.67
N TYR A 99 -15.46 -2.12 24.66
CA TYR A 99 -15.92 -3.50 24.80
C TYR A 99 -17.30 -3.61 25.48
N ALA A 100 -18.17 -2.62 25.31
CA ALA A 100 -19.56 -2.66 25.71
C ALA A 100 -20.48 -2.66 24.48
N GLY A 101 -21.49 -3.51 24.48
CA GLY A 101 -22.45 -3.60 23.34
C GLY A 101 -23.43 -4.74 23.54
N GLY A 102 -24.52 -4.71 22.78
CA GLY A 102 -25.58 -5.71 22.82
C GLY A 102 -25.47 -6.83 21.79
N LYS A 103 -24.32 -6.97 21.11
CA LYS A 103 -24.15 -7.88 19.97
C LYS A 103 -23.17 -9.05 20.26
N TYR A 104 -22.91 -9.34 21.54
CA TYR A 104 -21.93 -10.38 21.94
C TYR A 104 -22.46 -11.81 21.91
N ASP A 105 -23.77 -12.01 22.06
CA ASP A 105 -24.39 -13.33 22.13
C ASP A 105 -25.12 -13.64 20.80
N ASN A 106 -24.34 -13.91 19.74
CA ASN A 106 -24.86 -14.18 18.41
C ASN A 106 -25.40 -15.61 18.24
N GLU A 107 -25.09 -16.53 19.16
CA GLU A 107 -25.49 -17.94 19.03
C GLU A 107 -26.93 -18.19 19.55
N ASN A 108 -27.40 -17.36 20.46
CA ASN A 108 -28.70 -17.54 21.15
C ASN A 108 -29.68 -16.35 20.95
N SER A 109 -29.26 -15.31 20.22
CA SER A 109 -30.13 -14.14 19.98
C SER A 109 -30.82 -14.26 18.63
N GLU A 110 -32.11 -13.98 18.59
CA GLU A 110 -32.88 -13.85 17.34
C GLU A 110 -32.50 -12.62 16.53
N ASN A 111 -31.68 -11.73 17.10
CA ASN A 111 -31.25 -10.46 16.48
C ASN A 111 -29.72 -10.46 16.28
N TYR A 112 -29.27 -9.86 15.17
CA TYR A 112 -27.85 -9.64 14.84
C TYR A 112 -27.02 -10.90 14.62
N GLU A 113 -27.62 -11.93 13.99
CA GLU A 113 -26.94 -13.21 13.73
C GLU A 113 -25.57 -13.04 13.02
N PHE A 114 -25.44 -12.02 12.16
CA PHE A 114 -24.24 -11.74 11.36
C PHE A 114 -23.77 -10.27 11.48
N SER A 115 -23.62 -9.78 12.69
CA SER A 115 -23.27 -8.38 12.95
C SER A 115 -21.86 -8.00 12.45
N LEU A 116 -21.70 -6.76 11.97
CA LEU A 116 -20.43 -6.09 11.70
C LEU A 116 -19.75 -5.58 12.97
N GLY A 117 -20.53 -5.02 13.87
CA GLY A 117 -20.09 -4.37 15.11
C GLY A 117 -19.89 -5.35 16.27
N LEU A 118 -19.05 -6.36 16.12
CA LEU A 118 -18.86 -7.44 17.11
C LEU A 118 -18.08 -7.04 18.37
N ASN A 119 -17.21 -6.03 18.30
CA ASN A 119 -16.25 -5.76 19.36
C ASN A 119 -16.69 -4.71 20.39
N GLY A 120 -17.82 -4.02 20.16
CA GLY A 120 -18.28 -2.94 21.06
C GLY A 120 -17.27 -1.81 21.20
N LEU A 121 -16.54 -1.47 20.12
CA LEU A 121 -15.48 -0.49 20.13
C LEU A 121 -15.82 0.75 19.29
N GLY A 122 -16.49 0.59 18.14
CA GLY A 122 -16.56 1.59 17.09
C GLY A 122 -17.16 2.92 17.54
N ALA A 123 -18.36 2.93 18.13
CA ALA A 123 -19.02 4.16 18.56
C ALA A 123 -18.23 4.87 19.68
N CYS A 124 -17.79 4.16 20.69
CA CYS A 124 -17.00 4.69 21.79
C CYS A 124 -15.64 5.22 21.32
N ALA A 125 -14.94 4.46 20.49
CA ALA A 125 -13.62 4.88 19.98
C ALA A 125 -13.73 6.12 19.07
N THR A 126 -14.73 6.18 18.19
CA THR A 126 -14.97 7.35 17.35
C THR A 126 -15.31 8.58 18.21
N GLN A 127 -16.16 8.43 19.23
CA GLN A 127 -16.48 9.48 20.18
C GLN A 127 -15.22 9.99 20.89
N TYR A 128 -14.38 9.10 21.40
CA TYR A 128 -13.14 9.44 22.10
C TYR A 128 -12.10 10.12 21.20
N SER A 129 -12.08 9.83 19.92
CA SER A 129 -11.13 10.40 18.95
C SER A 129 -11.65 11.66 18.25
N SER A 130 -12.83 12.15 18.63
CA SER A 130 -13.46 13.32 18.02
C SER A 130 -13.22 14.59 18.83
N ALA A 131 -13.16 15.73 18.14
CA ALA A 131 -13.18 17.05 18.75
C ALA A 131 -14.55 17.31 19.39
N TYR A 132 -15.60 16.93 18.67
CA TYR A 132 -16.98 16.84 19.19
C TYR A 132 -17.74 15.71 18.54
N MET A 133 -18.80 15.23 19.20
CA MET A 133 -19.80 14.32 18.66
C MET A 133 -21.19 14.69 19.16
N ASP A 134 -22.12 14.84 18.21
CA ASP A 134 -23.55 15.01 18.43
C ASP A 134 -24.29 13.73 18.10
N VAL A 135 -25.09 13.23 19.02
CA VAL A 135 -25.91 12.04 18.85
C VAL A 135 -27.40 12.43 18.99
N THR A 136 -28.19 12.16 17.97
CA THR A 136 -29.63 12.30 18.00
C THR A 136 -30.25 10.94 17.73
N VAL A 137 -31.19 10.53 18.59
CA VAL A 137 -31.90 9.26 18.44
C VAL A 137 -33.38 9.49 18.49
N TRP A 138 -34.10 8.90 17.53
CA TRP A 138 -35.57 8.86 17.52
C TRP A 138 -36.03 7.44 17.84
N ARG A 139 -36.66 7.29 18.98
CA ARG A 139 -37.11 5.99 19.47
C ARG A 139 -38.40 6.12 20.28
N GLN A 140 -39.41 5.26 20.01
CA GLN A 140 -40.63 5.16 20.75
C GLN A 140 -41.39 6.51 20.92
N GLY A 141 -41.32 7.36 19.87
CA GLY A 141 -41.99 8.67 19.89
C GLY A 141 -41.27 9.75 20.70
N THR A 142 -40.03 9.48 21.12
CA THR A 142 -39.16 10.40 21.85
C THR A 142 -37.89 10.67 21.03
N GLU A 143 -37.49 11.93 21.04
CA GLU A 143 -36.18 12.36 20.52
C GLU A 143 -35.22 12.54 21.69
N TYR A 144 -34.05 11.91 21.57
CA TYR A 144 -32.96 11.97 22.54
C TYR A 144 -31.79 12.71 21.91
N ARG A 145 -31.06 13.51 22.70
CA ARG A 145 -29.85 14.20 22.26
C ARG A 145 -28.72 14.08 23.28
N LEU A 146 -27.54 13.88 22.80
CA LEU A 146 -26.28 13.87 23.58
C LEU A 146 -25.26 14.67 22.85
N HIS A 147 -24.41 15.36 23.60
CA HIS A 147 -23.24 16.06 23.07
C HIS A 147 -21.97 15.66 23.82
N PHE A 148 -20.91 15.46 23.08
CA PHE A 148 -19.59 15.11 23.62
C PHE A 148 -18.53 16.03 23.04
N GLU A 149 -17.54 16.39 23.87
CA GLU A 149 -16.35 17.11 23.46
C GLU A 149 -15.11 16.37 23.95
N LYS A 150 -14.17 16.06 23.04
CA LYS A 150 -12.88 15.41 23.32
C LYS A 150 -12.99 14.22 24.27
N GLY A 151 -13.98 13.39 24.08
CA GLY A 151 -14.19 12.17 24.85
C GLY A 151 -15.02 12.33 26.13
N ASN A 152 -15.50 13.53 26.45
CA ASN A 152 -16.29 13.81 27.64
C ASN A 152 -17.71 14.20 27.25
N VAL A 153 -18.69 13.72 28.01
CA VAL A 153 -20.06 14.18 27.85
C VAL A 153 -20.19 15.63 28.32
N VAL A 154 -20.89 16.45 27.52
CA VAL A 154 -21.19 17.84 27.86
C VAL A 154 -22.69 17.98 28.04
N GLY A 155 -23.12 18.37 29.23
CA GLY A 155 -24.50 18.39 29.60
C GLY A 155 -25.07 17.06 30.09
N ALA A 156 -26.36 16.86 29.97
CA ALA A 156 -27.06 15.63 30.33
C ALA A 156 -27.77 15.07 29.09
N LEU A 157 -28.23 13.80 29.16
CA LEU A 157 -29.14 13.25 28.16
C LEU A 157 -30.41 14.10 28.11
N GLU A 158 -30.61 14.76 26.98
CA GLU A 158 -31.86 15.48 26.71
C GLU A 158 -32.87 14.52 26.09
N SER A 159 -34.12 14.59 26.55
CA SER A 159 -35.22 13.80 25.97
C SER A 159 -36.45 14.66 25.83
N GLN A 160 -37.08 14.62 24.66
CA GLN A 160 -38.33 15.36 24.41
C GLN A 160 -39.33 14.52 23.59
N PRO A 161 -40.60 14.51 23.94
CA PRO A 161 -41.62 13.84 23.15
C PRO A 161 -41.72 14.46 21.76
N MET A 162 -41.79 13.65 20.73
CA MET A 162 -41.96 14.11 19.36
C MET A 162 -43.35 14.62 19.12
N THR A 163 -43.50 15.87 18.70
CA THR A 163 -44.78 16.51 18.38
C THR A 163 -45.25 16.18 16.97
N THR A 164 -44.29 16.05 16.04
CA THR A 164 -44.52 15.71 14.63
C THR A 164 -43.79 14.42 14.30
N ASN A 165 -44.26 13.67 13.30
CA ASN A 165 -43.65 12.43 12.82
C ASN A 165 -43.31 11.41 13.92
N LYS A 166 -44.26 11.16 14.84
CA LYS A 166 -44.13 10.25 15.99
C LYS A 166 -43.70 8.81 15.63
N LYS A 167 -43.78 8.45 14.36
CA LYS A 167 -43.36 7.13 13.83
C LYS A 167 -41.90 7.11 13.37
N ARG A 168 -41.24 8.27 13.33
CA ARG A 168 -39.83 8.32 12.97
C ARG A 168 -38.99 7.55 13.98
N THR A 169 -38.14 6.67 13.48
CA THR A 169 -37.11 6.00 14.27
C THR A 169 -35.80 6.14 13.57
N GLY A 170 -34.68 5.91 14.27
CA GLY A 170 -33.37 5.93 13.70
C GLY A 170 -32.34 6.59 14.61
N THR A 171 -31.11 6.56 14.18
CA THR A 171 -29.94 7.17 14.85
C THR A 171 -29.25 8.11 13.89
N CYS A 172 -28.86 9.28 14.36
CA CYS A 172 -28.05 10.25 13.64
C CYS A 172 -26.85 10.63 14.51
N ILE A 173 -25.65 10.40 13.99
CA ILE A 173 -24.40 10.74 14.67
C ILE A 173 -23.61 11.67 13.75
N ARG A 174 -23.28 12.88 14.26
CA ARG A 174 -22.38 13.82 13.61
C ARG A 174 -21.14 14.01 14.48
N TRP A 175 -19.96 13.94 13.89
CA TRP A 175 -18.70 14.15 14.61
C TRP A 175 -17.68 14.86 13.74
N LEU A 176 -16.74 15.51 14.40
CA LEU A 176 -15.54 16.06 13.79
C LEU A 176 -14.33 15.29 14.35
N PRO A 177 -13.57 14.55 13.52
CA PRO A 177 -12.33 13.93 13.97
C PRO A 177 -11.36 14.98 14.54
N ASP A 178 -10.60 14.62 15.57
CA ASP A 178 -9.73 15.56 16.27
C ASP A 178 -8.30 15.53 15.74
N LEU A 179 -7.77 16.68 15.32
CA LEU A 179 -6.36 16.85 14.91
C LEU A 179 -5.36 16.66 16.07
N GLU A 180 -5.81 16.64 17.32
CA GLU A 180 -4.98 16.22 18.45
C GLU A 180 -4.79 14.70 18.50
N VAL A 181 -5.58 13.94 17.76
CA VAL A 181 -5.58 12.48 17.72
C VAL A 181 -5.08 11.95 16.38
N PHE A 182 -5.56 12.55 15.30
CA PHE A 182 -5.22 12.17 13.93
C PHE A 182 -4.31 13.22 13.29
N THR A 183 -3.37 12.77 12.49
CA THR A 183 -2.44 13.65 11.77
C THR A 183 -3.10 14.33 10.55
N ASP A 184 -4.15 13.72 10.01
CA ASP A 184 -4.98 14.27 8.93
C ASP A 184 -6.43 13.81 9.13
N ILE A 185 -7.39 14.70 8.86
CA ILE A 185 -8.83 14.46 9.00
C ILE A 185 -9.63 14.78 7.72
N ASP A 186 -8.95 15.14 6.63
CA ASP A 186 -9.62 15.51 5.38
C ASP A 186 -9.86 14.28 4.50
N VAL A 187 -10.79 13.43 4.92
CA VAL A 187 -11.16 12.22 4.19
C VAL A 187 -11.65 12.58 2.79
N PRO A 188 -11.02 12.06 1.72
CA PRO A 188 -11.35 12.40 0.34
C PRO A 188 -12.75 11.89 -0.04
N LEU A 189 -13.44 12.63 -0.92
CA LEU A 189 -14.78 12.29 -1.39
C LEU A 189 -14.83 10.90 -2.04
N ASP A 190 -13.78 10.52 -2.76
CA ASP A 190 -13.71 9.23 -3.45
C ASP A 190 -13.70 8.05 -2.48
N TYR A 191 -13.14 8.20 -1.27
CA TYR A 191 -13.27 7.18 -0.23
C TYR A 191 -14.72 6.89 0.11
N TYR A 192 -15.55 7.95 0.31
CA TYR A 192 -16.97 7.77 0.62
C TYR A 192 -17.69 7.07 -0.54
N ARG A 193 -17.42 7.47 -1.79
CA ARG A 193 -17.99 6.82 -2.98
C ARG A 193 -17.66 5.35 -3.01
N ASP A 194 -16.38 5.01 -2.86
CA ASP A 194 -15.90 3.63 -2.91
C ASP A 194 -16.50 2.77 -1.80
N VAL A 195 -16.48 3.26 -0.56
CA VAL A 195 -16.97 2.48 0.57
C VAL A 195 -18.48 2.31 0.51
N MET A 196 -19.23 3.37 0.14
CA MET A 196 -20.68 3.27 0.05
C MET A 196 -21.15 2.43 -1.13
N LYS A 197 -20.46 2.50 -2.28
CA LYS A 197 -20.70 1.60 -3.41
C LYS A 197 -20.49 0.14 -3.00
N ARG A 198 -19.36 -0.19 -2.36
CA ARG A 198 -19.08 -1.54 -1.86
C ARG A 198 -20.15 -2.02 -0.87
N GLN A 199 -20.58 -1.15 0.04
CA GLN A 199 -21.62 -1.51 1.00
C GLN A 199 -22.98 -1.72 0.33
N ALA A 200 -23.33 -0.95 -0.68
CA ALA A 200 -24.56 -1.16 -1.46
C ALA A 200 -24.55 -2.49 -2.21
N VAL A 201 -23.39 -2.89 -2.74
CA VAL A 201 -23.21 -4.18 -3.42
C VAL A 201 -23.48 -5.37 -2.50
N VAL A 202 -23.03 -5.32 -1.24
CA VAL A 202 -23.12 -6.48 -0.33
C VAL A 202 -24.34 -6.45 0.59
N ASN A 203 -25.09 -5.35 0.61
CA ASN A 203 -26.34 -5.19 1.35
C ASN A 203 -27.49 -4.91 0.37
N ALA A 204 -27.91 -5.94 -0.34
CA ALA A 204 -28.95 -5.86 -1.38
C ALA A 204 -30.21 -5.11 -0.92
N GLY A 205 -30.69 -4.18 -1.73
CA GLY A 205 -31.91 -3.40 -1.45
C GLY A 205 -31.74 -2.27 -0.44
N VAL A 206 -30.54 -2.07 0.13
CA VAL A 206 -30.24 -0.92 0.99
C VAL A 206 -29.65 0.22 0.16
N THR A 207 -30.25 1.40 0.27
CA THR A 207 -29.77 2.63 -0.38
C THR A 207 -28.75 3.32 0.51
N PHE A 208 -27.55 3.52 -0.03
CA PHE A 208 -26.50 4.33 0.59
C PHE A 208 -26.49 5.70 -0.09
N ARG A 209 -26.88 6.74 0.65
CA ARG A 209 -27.00 8.11 0.17
C ARG A 209 -25.82 8.94 0.64
N LEU A 210 -24.96 9.36 -0.27
CA LEU A 210 -23.86 10.28 -0.02
C LEU A 210 -24.36 11.72 -0.24
N ARG A 211 -24.14 12.57 0.75
CA ARG A 211 -24.36 14.01 0.64
C ARG A 211 -23.03 14.72 0.89
N ASN A 212 -22.55 15.45 -0.09
CA ASN A 212 -21.33 16.25 0.02
C ASN A 212 -21.66 17.73 0.02
N GLU A 213 -21.30 18.44 1.07
CA GLU A 213 -21.49 19.90 1.15
C GLU A 213 -20.46 20.62 0.27
N THR A 214 -20.93 21.27 -0.79
CA THR A 214 -20.13 22.03 -1.74
C THR A 214 -20.05 23.52 -1.39
N ALA A 215 -21.10 24.04 -0.73
CA ALA A 215 -21.14 25.36 -0.14
C ALA A 215 -22.08 25.31 1.09
N PRO A 216 -22.02 26.25 2.03
CA PRO A 216 -22.82 26.22 3.25
C PRO A 216 -24.32 25.96 2.97
N GLY A 217 -24.81 24.81 3.41
CA GLY A 217 -26.18 24.37 3.20
C GLY A 217 -26.51 23.86 1.80
N GLN A 218 -25.56 23.79 0.87
CA GLN A 218 -25.74 23.20 -0.46
C GLN A 218 -25.03 21.84 -0.55
N PHE A 219 -25.78 20.83 -0.97
CA PHE A 219 -25.30 19.45 -1.02
C PHE A 219 -25.47 18.84 -2.40
N ASP A 220 -24.41 18.26 -2.90
CA ASP A 220 -24.49 17.27 -3.97
C ASP A 220 -24.87 15.92 -3.35
N THR A 221 -25.78 15.21 -4.01
CA THR A 221 -26.30 13.93 -3.50
C THR A 221 -26.12 12.84 -4.54
N GLU A 222 -25.55 11.71 -4.10
CA GLU A 222 -25.36 10.51 -4.91
C GLU A 222 -25.98 9.31 -4.16
N ASP A 223 -26.77 8.49 -4.85
CA ASP A 223 -27.38 7.28 -4.28
C ASP A 223 -26.72 6.04 -4.89
N PHE A 224 -26.30 5.11 -4.03
CA PHE A 224 -25.80 3.79 -4.40
C PHE A 224 -26.80 2.73 -3.97
N LEU A 225 -27.32 1.97 -4.94
CA LEU A 225 -28.32 0.94 -4.70
C LEU A 225 -28.15 -0.21 -5.69
N TYR A 226 -28.02 -1.41 -5.16
CA TYR A 226 -28.05 -2.65 -5.91
C TYR A 226 -29.17 -3.52 -5.37
N GLN A 227 -30.28 -3.63 -6.12
CA GLN A 227 -31.48 -4.36 -5.65
C GLN A 227 -31.20 -5.84 -5.40
N ASN A 228 -30.43 -6.48 -6.29
CA ASN A 228 -30.03 -7.86 -6.18
C ASN A 228 -28.54 -8.01 -5.73
N GLY A 229 -27.99 -6.96 -5.14
CA GLY A 229 -26.63 -6.97 -4.58
C GLY A 229 -25.54 -7.35 -5.58
N ILE A 230 -24.75 -8.36 -5.25
CA ILE A 230 -23.62 -8.82 -6.08
C ILE A 230 -24.02 -9.28 -7.48
N GLN A 231 -25.27 -9.66 -7.71
CA GLN A 231 -25.77 -10.05 -9.03
C GLN A 231 -25.85 -8.84 -9.98
N ASP A 232 -26.41 -7.73 -9.51
CA ASP A 232 -26.48 -6.50 -10.30
C ASP A 232 -25.09 -5.93 -10.53
N TYR A 233 -24.21 -6.01 -9.53
CA TYR A 233 -22.86 -5.47 -9.62
C TYR A 233 -22.00 -6.23 -10.63
N ILE A 234 -22.04 -7.56 -10.65
CA ILE A 234 -21.29 -8.33 -11.63
C ILE A 234 -21.79 -8.07 -13.06
N ALA A 235 -23.09 -7.88 -13.23
CA ALA A 235 -23.66 -7.54 -14.52
C ALA A 235 -23.22 -6.13 -14.99
N GLU A 236 -23.12 -5.17 -14.08
CA GLU A 236 -22.58 -3.83 -14.36
C GLU A 236 -21.09 -3.90 -14.78
N LEU A 237 -20.27 -4.70 -14.05
CA LEU A 237 -18.83 -4.82 -14.31
C LEU A 237 -18.53 -5.43 -15.68
N VAL A 238 -19.27 -6.43 -16.08
CA VAL A 238 -18.97 -7.21 -17.29
C VAL A 238 -19.67 -6.63 -18.51
N GLY A 239 -20.87 -6.09 -18.34
CA GLY A 239 -21.68 -5.59 -19.43
C GLY A 239 -22.04 -6.71 -20.43
N PRO A 240 -22.34 -6.37 -21.71
CA PRO A 240 -22.79 -7.35 -22.72
C PRO A 240 -21.66 -8.20 -23.31
N ASP A 241 -20.39 -7.87 -23.01
CA ASP A 241 -19.21 -8.50 -23.63
C ASP A 241 -18.59 -9.63 -22.78
N GLY A 242 -19.35 -10.24 -21.90
CA GLY A 242 -18.91 -11.40 -21.10
C GLY A 242 -18.62 -12.63 -21.96
N LEU A 243 -17.62 -13.41 -21.56
CA LEU A 243 -17.33 -14.71 -22.18
C LEU A 243 -18.44 -15.73 -21.84
N THR A 244 -18.99 -15.61 -20.62
CA THR A 244 -20.15 -16.37 -20.12
C THR A 244 -21.13 -15.44 -19.43
N GLU A 245 -22.40 -15.85 -19.35
CA GLU A 245 -23.40 -15.16 -18.55
C GLU A 245 -23.04 -15.24 -17.05
N PRO A 246 -23.31 -14.19 -16.26
CA PRO A 246 -23.16 -14.23 -14.80
C PRO A 246 -24.07 -15.29 -14.17
N VAL A 247 -23.49 -16.07 -13.26
CA VAL A 247 -24.24 -17.02 -12.42
C VAL A 247 -24.16 -16.61 -10.97
N TYR A 248 -25.22 -16.92 -10.22
CA TYR A 248 -25.33 -16.71 -8.79
C TYR A 248 -25.57 -18.02 -8.07
N TRP A 249 -24.77 -18.28 -7.05
CA TRP A 249 -24.89 -19.46 -6.20
C TRP A 249 -24.91 -19.07 -4.74
N GLU A 250 -25.73 -19.79 -3.97
CA GLU A 250 -25.75 -19.62 -2.51
C GLU A 250 -25.83 -20.98 -1.82
N ALA A 251 -25.34 -21.02 -0.58
CA ALA A 251 -25.43 -22.17 0.28
C ALA A 251 -25.30 -21.76 1.75
N GLU A 252 -25.84 -22.59 2.63
CA GLU A 252 -25.64 -22.52 4.05
C GLU A 252 -24.92 -23.79 4.54
N ARG A 253 -23.96 -23.63 5.45
CA ARG A 253 -23.18 -24.74 6.03
C ARG A 253 -23.03 -24.53 7.53
N ARG A 254 -22.87 -25.62 8.27
CA ARG A 254 -22.54 -25.62 9.69
C ARG A 254 -21.32 -26.49 9.92
N GLY A 255 -20.41 -26.05 10.80
CA GLY A 255 -19.21 -26.78 11.15
C GLY A 255 -18.32 -25.98 12.10
N ARG A 256 -17.09 -26.42 12.25
CA ARG A 256 -16.13 -25.86 13.22
C ARG A 256 -14.73 -25.81 12.63
N ASP A 257 -13.91 -24.88 13.08
CA ASP A 257 -12.51 -24.75 12.64
C ASP A 257 -11.62 -25.89 13.17
N ARG A 258 -11.93 -26.42 14.36
CA ARG A 258 -11.24 -27.55 15.02
C ARG A 258 -12.23 -28.33 15.89
N GLU A 259 -11.91 -29.58 16.20
CA GLU A 259 -12.77 -30.47 16.99
C GLU A 259 -13.11 -29.92 18.40
N ASP A 260 -12.20 -29.14 18.99
CA ASP A 260 -12.33 -28.52 20.31
C ASP A 260 -13.11 -27.20 20.32
N LYS A 261 -13.58 -26.72 19.18
CA LYS A 261 -14.31 -25.47 19.03
C LYS A 261 -15.80 -25.71 18.81
N PRO A 262 -16.67 -24.76 19.20
CA PRO A 262 -18.09 -24.85 18.90
C PRO A 262 -18.33 -24.82 17.39
N GLU A 263 -19.46 -25.40 16.99
CA GLU A 263 -19.94 -25.30 15.61
C GLU A 263 -20.58 -23.94 15.40
N TYR A 264 -20.38 -23.41 14.18
CA TYR A 264 -20.98 -22.15 13.79
C TYR A 264 -21.54 -22.22 12.37
N LYS A 265 -22.40 -21.27 12.06
CA LYS A 265 -23.11 -21.19 10.78
C LYS A 265 -22.37 -20.26 9.83
N VAL A 266 -22.33 -20.68 8.55
CA VAL A 266 -21.80 -19.89 7.44
C VAL A 266 -22.85 -19.82 6.33
N LYS A 267 -23.13 -18.63 5.84
CA LYS A 267 -23.85 -18.37 4.58
C LYS A 267 -22.83 -17.97 3.52
N LEU A 268 -22.88 -18.63 2.39
CA LEU A 268 -21.99 -18.42 1.24
C LEU A 268 -22.84 -17.91 0.08
N ALA A 269 -22.46 -16.79 -0.51
CA ALA A 269 -23.06 -16.27 -1.73
C ALA A 269 -21.96 -15.83 -2.69
N VAL A 270 -22.03 -16.30 -3.93
CA VAL A 270 -21.04 -16.03 -4.97
C VAL A 270 -21.73 -15.72 -6.28
N ALA A 271 -21.40 -14.58 -6.87
CA ALA A 271 -21.68 -14.26 -8.25
C ALA A 271 -20.38 -14.38 -9.05
N CYS A 272 -20.41 -15.10 -10.16
CA CYS A 272 -19.23 -15.23 -11.01
C CYS A 272 -19.58 -15.37 -12.48
N CYS A 273 -18.66 -14.97 -13.34
CA CYS A 273 -18.64 -15.22 -14.77
C CYS A 273 -17.20 -15.15 -15.28
N PHE A 274 -17.03 -15.34 -16.58
CA PHE A 274 -15.73 -15.20 -17.22
C PHE A 274 -15.78 -14.11 -18.28
N SER A 275 -14.69 -13.37 -18.40
CA SER A 275 -14.50 -12.29 -19.36
C SER A 275 -13.03 -12.22 -19.80
N ASN A 276 -12.79 -11.84 -21.03
CA ASN A 276 -11.44 -11.56 -21.54
C ASN A 276 -11.05 -10.08 -21.47
N ARG A 277 -11.92 -9.22 -20.95
CA ARG A 277 -11.71 -7.77 -20.80
C ARG A 277 -11.62 -7.31 -19.36
N VAL A 278 -12.34 -8.00 -18.47
CA VAL A 278 -12.43 -7.67 -17.05
C VAL A 278 -12.01 -8.90 -16.25
N ALA A 279 -11.12 -8.70 -15.29
CA ALA A 279 -10.66 -9.75 -14.37
C ALA A 279 -10.66 -9.16 -12.95
N ILE A 280 -11.64 -9.56 -12.14
CA ILE A 280 -11.85 -9.02 -10.78
C ILE A 280 -12.23 -10.17 -9.86
N CYS A 281 -11.55 -10.29 -8.72
CA CYS A 281 -11.93 -11.20 -7.65
C CYS A 281 -12.05 -10.39 -6.35
N GLU A 282 -13.28 -10.15 -5.92
CA GLU A 282 -13.58 -9.43 -4.68
C GLU A 282 -14.24 -10.38 -3.66
N HIS A 283 -13.75 -10.30 -2.44
CA HIS A 283 -14.26 -11.11 -1.34
C HIS A 283 -14.77 -10.23 -0.23
N TYR A 284 -15.99 -10.48 0.21
CA TYR A 284 -16.62 -9.82 1.34
C TYR A 284 -17.01 -10.83 2.40
N HIS A 285 -16.87 -10.46 3.66
CA HIS A 285 -17.29 -11.28 4.79
C HIS A 285 -17.90 -10.43 5.89
N ASN A 286 -19.14 -10.76 6.30
CA ASN A 286 -19.94 -9.94 7.18
C ASN A 286 -19.93 -8.45 6.74
N SER A 287 -20.15 -8.20 5.43
CA SER A 287 -20.09 -6.90 4.74
C SER A 287 -18.71 -6.19 4.76
N SER A 288 -17.67 -6.76 5.37
CA SER A 288 -16.31 -6.21 5.29
C SER A 288 -15.64 -6.64 4.00
N PHE A 289 -15.02 -5.70 3.29
CA PHE A 289 -14.18 -6.00 2.13
C PHE A 289 -12.85 -6.59 2.57
N LEU A 290 -12.53 -7.78 2.06
CA LEU A 290 -11.29 -8.49 2.39
C LEU A 290 -10.17 -8.11 1.42
N GLU A 291 -9.57 -6.95 1.62
CA GLU A 291 -8.51 -6.42 0.75
C GLU A 291 -7.31 -7.38 0.62
N HIS A 292 -7.02 -8.14 1.67
CA HIS A 292 -5.94 -9.12 1.71
C HIS A 292 -6.44 -10.57 1.56
N GLY A 293 -7.68 -10.76 1.16
CA GLY A 293 -8.29 -12.06 0.88
C GLY A 293 -8.45 -12.95 2.11
N GLY A 294 -7.60 -13.98 2.25
CA GLY A 294 -7.68 -14.95 3.34
C GLY A 294 -8.43 -16.21 2.96
N ALA A 295 -9.30 -16.72 3.84
CA ALA A 295 -10.00 -17.99 3.66
C ALA A 295 -10.85 -18.06 2.36
N PRO A 296 -11.66 -17.05 1.98
CA PRO A 296 -12.44 -17.06 0.76
C PRO A 296 -11.59 -17.05 -0.52
N GLU A 297 -10.51 -16.29 -0.54
CA GLU A 297 -9.60 -16.26 -1.68
C GLU A 297 -8.91 -17.61 -1.88
N LYS A 298 -8.44 -18.23 -0.80
CA LYS A 298 -7.82 -19.56 -0.84
C LYS A 298 -8.82 -20.62 -1.34
N ALA A 299 -10.05 -20.56 -0.88
CA ALA A 299 -11.13 -21.44 -1.33
C ALA A 299 -11.40 -21.29 -2.84
N THR A 300 -11.51 -20.05 -3.31
CA THR A 300 -11.70 -19.73 -4.74
C THR A 300 -10.57 -20.30 -5.59
N ARG A 301 -9.32 -20.07 -5.18
CA ARG A 301 -8.13 -20.61 -5.88
C ARG A 301 -8.16 -22.13 -5.98
N LEU A 302 -8.48 -22.81 -4.89
CA LEU A 302 -8.53 -24.28 -4.86
C LEU A 302 -9.67 -24.85 -5.74
N ALA A 303 -10.87 -24.27 -5.63
CA ALA A 303 -12.04 -24.77 -6.32
C ALA A 303 -11.96 -24.57 -7.84
N PHE A 304 -11.66 -23.32 -8.27
CA PHE A 304 -11.63 -23.00 -9.70
C PHE A 304 -10.49 -23.70 -10.44
N VAL A 305 -9.28 -23.70 -9.86
CA VAL A 305 -8.15 -24.45 -10.44
C VAL A 305 -8.48 -25.93 -10.52
N GLY A 306 -9.02 -26.51 -9.44
CA GLY A 306 -9.35 -27.94 -9.40
C GLY A 306 -10.42 -28.34 -10.41
N ALA A 307 -11.51 -27.59 -10.50
CA ALA A 307 -12.62 -27.89 -11.41
C ALA A 307 -12.23 -27.70 -12.88
N ILE A 308 -11.56 -26.61 -13.23
CA ILE A 308 -11.14 -26.35 -14.62
C ILE A 308 -10.02 -27.31 -15.05
N ASP A 309 -9.05 -27.63 -14.18
CA ASP A 309 -8.01 -28.64 -14.48
C ASP A 309 -8.63 -30.03 -14.71
N LYS A 310 -9.61 -30.42 -13.88
CA LYS A 310 -10.36 -31.67 -14.06
C LYS A 310 -11.07 -31.68 -15.41
N TYR A 311 -11.82 -30.62 -15.72
CA TYR A 311 -12.51 -30.52 -17.02
C TYR A 311 -11.54 -30.59 -18.18
N CYS A 312 -10.42 -29.90 -18.15
CA CYS A 312 -9.40 -29.92 -19.20
C CYS A 312 -8.79 -31.32 -19.39
N ARG A 313 -8.56 -32.06 -18.31
CA ARG A 313 -8.05 -33.43 -18.37
C ARG A 313 -9.06 -34.39 -18.93
N ASP A 314 -10.28 -34.39 -18.41
CA ASP A 314 -11.34 -35.31 -18.78
C ASP A 314 -11.74 -35.14 -20.25
N ASN A 315 -11.62 -33.93 -20.79
CA ASN A 315 -11.92 -33.61 -22.20
C ASN A 315 -10.66 -33.51 -23.10
N ASN A 316 -9.50 -33.99 -22.64
CA ASN A 316 -8.25 -34.05 -23.42
C ASN A 316 -7.82 -32.69 -24.01
N LYS A 317 -8.00 -31.58 -23.28
CA LYS A 317 -7.66 -30.20 -23.73
C LYS A 317 -6.18 -29.87 -23.63
N TYR A 318 -5.43 -30.58 -22.80
CA TYR A 318 -3.99 -30.39 -22.65
C TYR A 318 -3.21 -31.00 -23.83
N LEU A 319 -2.14 -30.34 -24.22
CA LEU A 319 -1.14 -30.87 -25.12
C LEU A 319 -0.29 -31.94 -24.41
N LYS A 320 0.33 -32.83 -25.17
CA LYS A 320 1.20 -33.87 -24.61
C LYS A 320 2.36 -33.27 -23.83
N GLY A 321 2.48 -33.58 -22.54
CA GLY A 321 3.51 -33.06 -21.67
C GLY A 321 3.26 -31.64 -21.16
N GLU A 322 2.07 -31.08 -21.39
CA GLU A 322 1.69 -29.74 -20.88
C GLU A 322 1.48 -29.79 -19.38
N ALA A 323 2.05 -28.80 -18.65
CA ALA A 323 1.90 -28.67 -17.21
C ALA A 323 0.45 -28.30 -16.83
N LYS A 324 0.06 -28.54 -15.57
CA LYS A 324 -1.23 -28.12 -15.03
C LYS A 324 -1.38 -26.61 -15.04
N LEU A 325 -2.62 -26.14 -15.12
CA LEU A 325 -2.96 -24.73 -14.96
C LEU A 325 -2.72 -24.24 -13.52
N THR A 326 -2.55 -22.95 -13.39
CA THR A 326 -2.38 -22.25 -12.10
C THR A 326 -3.53 -21.25 -11.91
N PHE A 327 -3.69 -20.71 -10.71
CA PHE A 327 -4.72 -19.72 -10.47
C PHE A 327 -4.51 -18.44 -11.29
N ALA A 328 -3.28 -18.05 -11.58
CA ALA A 328 -3.00 -16.90 -12.44
C ALA A 328 -3.67 -17.03 -13.83
N ASP A 329 -3.68 -18.25 -14.39
CA ASP A 329 -4.29 -18.52 -15.69
C ASP A 329 -5.82 -18.37 -15.67
N VAL A 330 -6.43 -18.70 -14.52
CA VAL A 330 -7.88 -18.55 -14.28
C VAL A 330 -8.22 -17.09 -13.94
N GLN A 331 -7.43 -16.47 -13.06
CA GLN A 331 -7.67 -15.12 -12.56
C GLN A 331 -7.69 -14.09 -13.69
N ASP A 332 -6.89 -14.27 -14.74
CA ASP A 332 -6.82 -13.37 -15.89
C ASP A 332 -8.15 -13.28 -16.71
N CYS A 333 -9.11 -14.14 -16.44
CA CYS A 333 -10.43 -14.09 -17.08
C CYS A 333 -11.60 -14.30 -16.12
N LEU A 334 -11.35 -14.44 -14.83
CA LEU A 334 -12.39 -14.65 -13.82
C LEU A 334 -12.90 -13.33 -13.29
N VAL A 335 -14.22 -13.16 -13.31
CA VAL A 335 -14.93 -12.11 -12.55
C VAL A 335 -15.71 -12.81 -11.45
N LEU A 336 -15.37 -12.54 -10.20
CA LEU A 336 -15.98 -13.20 -9.05
C LEU A 336 -16.17 -12.22 -7.90
N ILE A 337 -17.39 -12.17 -7.38
CA ILE A 337 -17.74 -11.44 -6.18
C ILE A 337 -18.32 -12.43 -5.19
N SER A 338 -17.68 -12.56 -4.01
CA SER A 338 -18.25 -13.38 -2.93
C SER A 338 -18.71 -12.53 -1.78
N ASN A 339 -19.88 -12.81 -1.25
CA ASN A 339 -20.47 -12.13 -0.09
C ASN A 339 -20.87 -13.18 0.95
N ASN A 340 -20.01 -13.42 1.91
CA ASN A 340 -20.17 -14.49 2.87
C ASN A 340 -20.49 -13.93 4.26
N PHE A 341 -21.20 -14.72 5.08
CA PHE A 341 -21.55 -14.36 6.45
C PHE A 341 -21.28 -15.52 7.38
N SER A 342 -20.79 -15.25 8.58
CA SER A 342 -20.64 -16.28 9.62
C SER A 342 -20.94 -15.72 11.00
N THR A 343 -21.44 -16.58 11.88
CA THR A 343 -21.71 -16.23 13.28
C THR A 343 -20.44 -16.16 14.12
N GLN A 344 -19.35 -16.77 13.65
CA GLN A 344 -18.01 -16.68 14.25
C GLN A 344 -16.99 -16.32 13.17
N THR A 345 -16.25 -15.23 13.37
CA THR A 345 -15.24 -14.76 12.44
C THR A 345 -13.92 -14.51 13.14
N SER A 346 -12.84 -15.07 12.61
CA SER A 346 -11.48 -14.80 13.05
C SER A 346 -10.80 -13.89 12.03
N TYR A 347 -10.78 -12.60 12.32
CA TYR A 347 -10.03 -11.64 11.53
C TYR A 347 -8.54 -11.71 11.87
N GLU A 348 -7.69 -11.46 10.87
CA GLU A 348 -6.24 -11.40 11.05
C GLU A 348 -5.83 -10.21 11.95
N ASN A 349 -6.55 -9.10 11.82
CA ASN A 349 -6.34 -7.88 12.60
C ASN A 349 -7.65 -7.08 12.77
N GLN A 350 -7.60 -5.99 13.55
CA GLN A 350 -8.76 -5.15 13.84
C GLN A 350 -9.33 -4.45 12.59
N THR A 351 -8.52 -4.20 11.56
CA THR A 351 -8.99 -3.55 10.32
C THR A 351 -9.86 -4.45 9.45
N LYS A 352 -10.05 -5.72 9.82
CA LYS A 352 -10.97 -6.69 9.19
C LYS A 352 -10.69 -6.97 7.69
N LYS A 353 -9.45 -6.78 7.24
CA LYS A 353 -9.05 -6.93 5.81
C LYS A 353 -8.79 -8.36 5.36
N ALA A 354 -8.70 -9.33 6.26
CA ALA A 354 -8.54 -10.76 5.98
C ALA A 354 -9.15 -11.61 7.08
N ILE A 355 -9.64 -12.81 6.73
CA ILE A 355 -10.14 -13.81 7.67
C ILE A 355 -9.34 -15.11 7.57
N THR A 356 -9.20 -15.82 8.71
CA THR A 356 -8.33 -16.99 8.84
C THR A 356 -9.07 -18.29 9.15
N ASN A 357 -10.40 -18.25 9.23
CA ASN A 357 -11.24 -19.41 9.55
C ASN A 357 -11.05 -20.56 8.58
N LYS A 358 -10.59 -21.71 9.09
CA LYS A 358 -10.37 -22.90 8.26
C LYS A 358 -11.67 -23.51 7.76
N PHE A 359 -12.70 -23.57 8.62
CA PHE A 359 -14.00 -24.11 8.21
C PHE A 359 -14.64 -23.30 7.07
N ILE A 360 -14.53 -21.96 7.10
CA ILE A 360 -15.03 -21.12 6.01
C ILE A 360 -14.29 -21.42 4.71
N GLN A 361 -12.96 -21.60 4.76
CA GLN A 361 -12.18 -21.96 3.58
C GLN A 361 -12.63 -23.32 3.01
N ASP A 362 -12.76 -24.34 3.86
CA ASP A 362 -13.06 -25.70 3.44
C ASP A 362 -14.51 -25.78 2.91
N ALA A 363 -15.48 -25.19 3.61
CA ALA A 363 -16.89 -25.14 3.22
C ALA A 363 -17.09 -24.39 1.89
N MET A 364 -16.42 -23.26 1.71
CA MET A 364 -16.50 -22.49 0.46
C MET A 364 -15.81 -23.23 -0.69
N ALA A 365 -14.67 -23.88 -0.45
CA ALA A 365 -13.98 -24.63 -1.48
C ALA A 365 -14.80 -25.85 -1.97
N GLU A 366 -15.46 -26.56 -1.04
CA GLU A 366 -16.37 -27.65 -1.36
C GLU A 366 -17.59 -27.16 -2.14
N PHE A 367 -18.27 -26.13 -1.61
CA PHE A 367 -19.41 -25.50 -2.26
C PHE A 367 -19.11 -25.06 -3.70
N LEU A 368 -18.01 -24.32 -3.90
CA LEU A 368 -17.64 -23.85 -5.23
C LEU A 368 -17.29 -25.01 -6.17
N ARG A 369 -16.63 -26.06 -5.68
CA ARG A 369 -16.31 -27.26 -6.46
C ARG A 369 -17.58 -27.96 -6.92
N GLU A 370 -18.53 -28.21 -6.03
CA GLU A 370 -19.82 -28.81 -6.35
C GLU A 370 -20.58 -28.02 -7.41
N ARG A 371 -20.66 -26.67 -7.23
CA ARG A 371 -21.37 -25.79 -8.18
C ARG A 371 -20.68 -25.72 -9.54
N LEU A 372 -19.37 -25.66 -9.60
CA LEU A 372 -18.61 -25.66 -10.85
C LEU A 372 -18.74 -26.99 -11.61
N GLU A 373 -18.72 -28.14 -10.91
CA GLU A 373 -18.92 -29.43 -11.53
C GLU A 373 -20.30 -29.52 -12.18
N VAL A 374 -21.34 -29.11 -11.46
CA VAL A 374 -22.71 -29.10 -12.02
C VAL A 374 -22.81 -28.11 -13.18
N TYR A 375 -22.26 -26.89 -13.02
CA TYR A 375 -22.30 -25.86 -14.05
C TYR A 375 -21.63 -26.32 -15.36
N PHE A 376 -20.49 -26.99 -15.28
CA PHE A 376 -19.79 -27.50 -16.48
C PHE A 376 -20.53 -28.64 -17.19
N ILE A 377 -21.33 -29.41 -16.46
CA ILE A 377 -22.18 -30.47 -17.06
C ILE A 377 -23.40 -29.84 -17.74
N GLU A 378 -24.07 -28.89 -17.09
CA GLU A 378 -25.28 -28.25 -17.58
C GLU A 378 -25.02 -27.23 -18.70
N ASN A 379 -23.83 -26.58 -18.70
CA ASN A 379 -23.49 -25.50 -19.63
C ASN A 379 -22.21 -25.83 -20.42
N HIS A 380 -22.30 -26.87 -21.24
CA HIS A 380 -21.14 -27.38 -22.00
C HIS A 380 -20.45 -26.32 -22.85
N ASP A 381 -21.21 -25.47 -23.56
CA ASP A 381 -20.64 -24.39 -24.38
C ASP A 381 -19.88 -23.36 -23.56
N ALA A 382 -20.38 -23.03 -22.38
CA ALA A 382 -19.70 -22.13 -21.45
C ALA A 382 -18.41 -22.79 -20.92
N ALA A 383 -18.46 -24.06 -20.52
CA ALA A 383 -17.30 -24.82 -20.06
C ALA A 383 -16.19 -24.87 -21.12
N GLU A 384 -16.56 -25.08 -22.39
CA GLU A 384 -15.63 -25.07 -23.54
C GLU A 384 -14.95 -23.69 -23.68
N LYS A 385 -15.72 -22.60 -23.64
CA LYS A 385 -15.20 -21.25 -23.75
C LYS A 385 -14.25 -20.93 -22.59
N ILE A 386 -14.61 -21.29 -21.34
CA ILE A 386 -13.79 -21.11 -20.15
C ILE A 386 -12.47 -21.88 -20.29
N ALA A 387 -12.54 -23.17 -20.63
CA ALA A 387 -11.34 -23.99 -20.77
C ALA A 387 -10.43 -23.47 -21.89
N ALA A 388 -10.99 -23.07 -23.02
CA ALA A 388 -10.23 -22.48 -24.12
C ALA A 388 -9.53 -21.18 -23.68
N GLN A 389 -10.23 -20.25 -23.03
CA GLN A 389 -9.66 -18.98 -22.60
C GLN A 389 -8.56 -19.18 -21.53
N VAL A 390 -8.80 -20.02 -20.52
CA VAL A 390 -7.82 -20.32 -19.47
C VAL A 390 -6.54 -20.95 -20.05
N LEU A 391 -6.68 -21.84 -21.04
CA LEU A 391 -5.53 -22.43 -21.74
C LEU A 391 -4.80 -21.40 -22.62
N VAL A 392 -5.49 -20.44 -23.22
CA VAL A 392 -4.88 -19.32 -23.94
C VAL A 392 -4.05 -18.47 -22.96
N ASN A 393 -4.63 -18.08 -21.81
CA ASN A 393 -3.94 -17.32 -20.77
C ASN A 393 -2.69 -18.04 -20.29
N LYS A 394 -2.81 -19.34 -19.97
CA LYS A 394 -1.70 -20.22 -19.56
C LYS A 394 -0.58 -20.25 -20.60
N ARG A 395 -0.91 -20.55 -21.84
CA ARG A 395 0.08 -20.68 -22.92
C ARG A 395 0.75 -19.36 -23.23
N SER A 396 0.00 -18.24 -23.16
CA SER A 396 0.54 -16.88 -23.28
C SER A 396 1.55 -16.59 -22.17
N ARG A 397 1.17 -16.84 -20.91
CA ARG A 397 2.04 -16.67 -19.74
C ARG A 397 3.30 -17.53 -19.83
N GLU A 398 3.16 -18.81 -20.15
CA GLU A 398 4.31 -19.73 -20.31
C GLU A 398 5.24 -19.31 -21.46
N THR A 399 4.66 -18.82 -22.57
CA THR A 399 5.44 -18.33 -23.71
C THR A 399 6.20 -17.07 -23.34
N ALA A 400 5.55 -16.12 -22.66
CA ALA A 400 6.19 -14.91 -22.16
C ALA A 400 7.34 -15.25 -21.19
N GLU A 401 7.12 -16.19 -20.27
CA GLU A 401 8.15 -16.61 -19.30
C GLU A 401 9.32 -17.35 -20.00
N ARG A 402 9.04 -18.24 -20.96
CA ARG A 402 10.09 -18.88 -21.77
C ARG A 402 10.90 -17.86 -22.56
N THR A 403 10.24 -16.88 -23.17
CA THR A 403 10.90 -15.80 -23.90
C THR A 403 11.79 -15.00 -22.97
N ARG A 404 11.30 -14.66 -21.77
CA ARG A 404 12.03 -13.93 -20.72
C ARG A 404 13.28 -14.73 -20.28
N ILE A 405 13.12 -16.03 -20.02
CA ILE A 405 14.21 -16.93 -19.63
C ILE A 405 15.26 -17.03 -20.75
N ASN A 406 14.82 -17.20 -22.00
CA ASN A 406 15.73 -17.30 -23.16
C ASN A 406 16.48 -15.99 -23.41
N GLN A 407 15.80 -14.86 -23.26
CA GLN A 407 16.44 -13.55 -23.35
C GLN A 407 17.47 -13.37 -22.22
N LYS A 408 17.10 -13.75 -20.98
CA LYS A 408 18.00 -13.72 -19.84
C LYS A 408 19.22 -14.61 -20.07
N LYS A 409 19.03 -15.85 -20.60
CA LYS A 409 20.13 -16.75 -20.99
C LYS A 409 21.08 -16.09 -21.99
N LYS A 410 20.55 -15.59 -23.10
CA LYS A 410 21.34 -14.92 -24.15
C LYS A 410 22.09 -13.69 -23.63
N LEU A 411 21.50 -12.98 -22.67
CA LEU A 411 22.12 -11.79 -22.08
C LEU A 411 23.21 -12.19 -21.08
N THR A 412 22.98 -13.24 -20.30
CA THR A 412 23.96 -13.76 -19.33
C THR A 412 25.16 -14.40 -20.05
N GLU A 413 24.94 -15.13 -21.14
CA GLU A 413 26.02 -15.68 -21.98
C GLU A 413 26.87 -14.59 -22.63
N LYS A 414 26.30 -13.41 -22.88
CA LYS A 414 27.05 -12.24 -23.39
C LYS A 414 27.78 -11.45 -22.30
N ILE A 415 27.45 -11.66 -21.03
CA ILE A 415 28.12 -11.05 -19.87
C ILE A 415 29.27 -11.97 -19.45
N ASP A 416 30.17 -12.35 -20.39
CA ASP A 416 31.36 -13.07 -20.05
C ASP A 416 32.41 -12.09 -19.50
N ILE A 417 32.86 -12.36 -18.26
CA ILE A 417 33.78 -11.53 -17.49
C ILE A 417 35.18 -11.45 -18.17
N ALA A 418 35.45 -12.34 -19.14
CA ALA A 418 36.68 -12.36 -19.88
C ALA A 418 36.82 -11.23 -20.91
N ASN A 419 35.75 -10.57 -21.32
CA ASN A 419 35.79 -9.44 -22.23
C ASN A 419 36.24 -8.17 -21.51
N ARG A 420 37.39 -7.61 -21.92
CA ARG A 420 37.92 -6.34 -21.40
C ARG A 420 36.90 -5.21 -21.57
N VAL A 421 36.40 -4.71 -20.44
CA VAL A 421 35.58 -3.49 -20.41
C VAL A 421 36.48 -2.32 -20.83
N GLN A 422 36.09 -1.61 -21.89
CA GLN A 422 36.83 -0.45 -22.40
C GLN A 422 36.83 0.67 -21.34
N LYS A 423 38.03 1.28 -21.13
CA LYS A 423 38.26 2.40 -20.21
C LYS A 423 38.02 2.13 -18.71
N PHE A 424 37.70 0.92 -18.30
CA PHE A 424 37.72 0.54 -16.91
C PHE A 424 39.20 0.52 -16.41
N VAL A 425 39.44 1.13 -15.29
CA VAL A 425 40.75 1.21 -14.64
C VAL A 425 40.68 0.47 -13.31
N ASP A 426 41.23 -0.74 -13.26
CA ASP A 426 41.21 -1.56 -12.03
C ASP A 426 42.20 -1.04 -10.98
N CYS A 427 42.03 -1.49 -9.74
CA CYS A 427 43.02 -1.32 -8.67
C CYS A 427 43.95 -2.55 -8.55
N ARG A 428 45.01 -2.42 -7.76
CA ARG A 428 46.04 -3.45 -7.63
C ARG A 428 45.63 -4.57 -6.67
N THR A 429 45.04 -4.21 -5.51
CA THR A 429 44.66 -5.21 -4.53
C THR A 429 43.55 -6.11 -5.05
N LYS A 430 43.53 -7.36 -4.61
CA LYS A 430 42.46 -8.32 -4.84
C LYS A 430 41.59 -8.52 -3.60
N ASP A 431 41.95 -7.88 -2.51
CA ASP A 431 41.21 -7.90 -1.26
C ASP A 431 39.91 -7.07 -1.42
N VAL A 432 38.76 -7.75 -1.54
CA VAL A 432 37.48 -7.16 -1.80
C VAL A 432 37.06 -6.19 -0.70
N GLU A 433 37.38 -6.47 0.56
CA GLU A 433 37.01 -5.61 1.70
C GLU A 433 37.67 -4.22 1.66
N ARG A 434 38.73 -4.07 0.90
CA ARG A 434 39.45 -2.80 0.71
C ARG A 434 39.09 -2.11 -0.59
N ARG A 435 38.53 -2.84 -1.57
CA ARG A 435 38.31 -2.32 -2.93
C ARG A 435 37.13 -1.34 -2.99
N GLU A 436 37.34 -0.25 -3.72
CA GLU A 436 36.32 0.75 -4.00
C GLU A 436 36.27 1.02 -5.50
N ILE A 437 35.05 1.09 -6.07
CA ILE A 437 34.86 1.51 -7.45
C ILE A 437 34.22 2.89 -7.50
N TYR A 438 34.86 3.81 -8.21
CA TYR A 438 34.27 5.12 -8.50
C TYR A 438 33.68 5.12 -9.91
N ILE A 439 32.38 5.37 -9.99
CA ILE A 439 31.66 5.58 -11.25
C ILE A 439 31.68 7.09 -11.51
N VAL A 440 32.47 7.51 -12.50
CA VAL A 440 32.75 8.93 -12.76
C VAL A 440 32.10 9.42 -14.05
N GLU A 441 31.80 10.72 -14.11
CA GLU A 441 31.13 11.35 -15.24
C GLU A 441 32.13 11.68 -16.36
N GLY A 442 32.12 10.86 -17.42
CA GLY A 442 32.86 11.12 -18.64
C GLY A 442 34.37 10.83 -18.56
N ASP A 443 35.03 11.07 -19.71
CA ASP A 443 36.44 10.79 -19.89
C ASP A 443 37.35 11.83 -19.22
N SER A 444 36.88 13.08 -19.11
CA SER A 444 37.64 14.17 -18.46
C SER A 444 37.79 13.90 -16.97
N ALA A 445 36.66 13.57 -16.29
CA ALA A 445 36.69 13.18 -14.89
C ALA A 445 37.50 11.90 -14.65
N LEU A 446 37.43 10.92 -15.58
CA LEU A 446 38.29 9.73 -15.51
C LEU A 446 39.77 10.12 -15.50
N GLY A 447 40.19 11.10 -16.31
CA GLY A 447 41.55 11.58 -16.37
C GLY A 447 42.03 12.18 -15.05
N ALA A 448 41.27 13.09 -14.48
CA ALA A 448 41.55 13.74 -13.21
C ALA A 448 41.57 12.73 -12.04
N CYS A 449 40.54 11.88 -11.93
CA CYS A 449 40.45 10.85 -10.90
C CYS A 449 41.57 9.81 -11.01
N LYS A 450 42.01 9.48 -12.21
CA LYS A 450 43.12 8.53 -12.43
C LYS A 450 44.47 9.04 -11.88
N GLN A 451 44.68 10.36 -11.91
CA GLN A 451 45.86 10.99 -11.34
C GLN A 451 45.76 11.15 -9.82
N SER A 452 44.54 11.29 -9.30
CA SER A 452 44.27 11.59 -7.89
C SER A 452 44.03 10.35 -7.03
N ARG A 453 43.68 9.20 -7.59
CA ARG A 453 43.28 8.00 -6.84
C ARG A 453 44.45 7.30 -6.14
N ASP A 454 44.14 6.54 -5.10
CA ASP A 454 45.04 5.49 -4.64
C ASP A 454 44.87 4.24 -5.54
N ALA A 455 45.89 3.99 -6.38
CA ALA A 455 45.85 2.87 -7.32
C ALA A 455 45.88 1.49 -6.64
N GLU A 456 46.17 1.44 -5.34
CA GLU A 456 46.20 0.19 -4.59
C GLU A 456 44.80 -0.41 -4.46
N PHE A 457 43.76 0.42 -4.09
CA PHE A 457 42.43 -0.09 -3.78
C PHE A 457 41.29 0.61 -4.51
N GLN A 458 41.50 1.72 -5.22
CA GLN A 458 40.48 2.47 -5.92
C GLN A 458 40.46 2.17 -7.43
N GLY A 459 39.37 1.60 -7.91
CA GLY A 459 39.06 1.41 -9.34
C GLY A 459 38.20 2.56 -9.88
N LEU A 460 38.25 2.77 -11.20
CA LEU A 460 37.47 3.83 -11.87
C LEU A 460 36.73 3.27 -13.08
N MET A 461 35.47 3.69 -13.23
CA MET A 461 34.61 3.37 -14.37
C MET A 461 33.95 4.63 -14.89
N PRO A 462 34.25 5.11 -16.12
CA PRO A 462 33.59 6.26 -16.68
C PRO A 462 32.21 5.93 -17.24
N VAL A 463 31.24 6.82 -17.02
CA VAL A 463 29.93 6.80 -17.65
C VAL A 463 29.83 7.99 -18.61
N ARG A 464 29.58 7.71 -19.89
CA ARG A 464 29.49 8.75 -20.90
C ARG A 464 28.06 9.23 -21.09
N GLY A 465 27.76 10.41 -20.58
CA GLY A 465 26.46 11.04 -20.71
C GLY A 465 25.37 10.30 -19.91
N LYS A 466 24.12 10.70 -20.14
CA LYS A 466 22.95 10.17 -19.45
C LYS A 466 22.66 8.75 -19.88
N ILE A 467 22.76 7.80 -18.95
CA ILE A 467 22.41 6.40 -19.22
C ILE A 467 20.90 6.23 -19.38
N LEU A 468 20.49 5.09 -19.92
CA LEU A 468 19.09 4.74 -20.09
C LEU A 468 18.36 4.71 -18.75
N ASN A 469 17.15 5.31 -18.70
CA ASN A 469 16.28 5.15 -17.54
C ASN A 469 15.78 3.70 -17.45
N CYS A 470 16.34 2.95 -16.54
CA CYS A 470 16.08 1.53 -16.38
C CYS A 470 14.66 1.23 -15.81
N LEU A 471 13.95 2.17 -15.22
CA LEU A 471 12.55 1.96 -14.83
C LEU A 471 11.59 1.99 -16.01
N LYS A 472 11.87 2.83 -17.01
CA LYS A 472 11.02 2.97 -18.21
C LYS A 472 11.33 1.96 -19.30
N ALA A 473 12.57 1.50 -19.38
CA ALA A 473 13.01 0.63 -20.44
C ALA A 473 12.71 -0.85 -20.15
N ASP A 474 12.39 -1.59 -21.19
CA ASP A 474 12.30 -3.05 -21.13
C ASP A 474 13.69 -3.70 -21.01
N TYR A 475 13.75 -4.90 -20.47
CA TYR A 475 15.02 -5.61 -20.26
C TYR A 475 15.85 -5.80 -21.56
N PRO A 476 15.27 -6.14 -22.73
CA PRO A 476 16.02 -6.22 -23.97
C PRO A 476 16.76 -4.92 -24.34
N ARG A 477 16.13 -3.78 -24.08
CA ARG A 477 16.73 -2.46 -24.35
C ARG A 477 17.79 -2.10 -23.31
N ILE A 478 17.54 -2.41 -22.03
CA ILE A 478 18.53 -2.20 -20.95
C ILE A 478 19.84 -2.94 -21.28
N PHE A 479 19.75 -4.22 -21.62
CA PHE A 479 20.93 -5.06 -21.86
C PHE A 479 21.55 -4.92 -23.26
N LYS A 480 20.98 -4.10 -24.13
CA LYS A 480 21.62 -3.61 -25.35
C LYS A 480 22.54 -2.40 -25.09
N SER A 481 22.42 -1.78 -23.93
CA SER A 481 23.28 -0.64 -23.56
C SER A 481 24.64 -1.14 -23.09
N ASP A 482 25.68 -0.82 -23.86
CA ASP A 482 27.06 -1.21 -23.54
C ASP A 482 27.49 -0.64 -22.18
N ILE A 483 27.10 0.58 -21.84
CA ILE A 483 27.42 1.24 -20.57
C ILE A 483 26.85 0.44 -19.39
N ILE A 484 25.58 0.00 -19.48
CA ILE A 484 24.93 -0.76 -18.42
C ILE A 484 25.55 -2.15 -18.28
N THR A 485 25.78 -2.83 -19.41
CA THR A 485 26.41 -4.15 -19.39
C THR A 485 27.83 -4.10 -18.87
N ASP A 486 28.58 -3.05 -19.19
CA ASP A 486 29.95 -2.85 -18.71
C ASP A 486 29.97 -2.53 -17.21
N LEU A 487 29.06 -1.72 -16.70
CA LEU A 487 28.91 -1.50 -15.25
C LEU A 487 28.61 -2.80 -14.51
N ILE A 488 27.68 -3.63 -15.00
CA ILE A 488 27.37 -4.93 -14.39
C ILE A 488 28.57 -5.85 -14.38
N LYS A 489 29.34 -5.91 -15.48
CA LYS A 489 30.59 -6.68 -15.58
C LYS A 489 31.62 -6.21 -14.55
N VAL A 490 31.78 -4.90 -14.38
CA VAL A 490 32.69 -4.30 -13.41
C VAL A 490 32.29 -4.61 -11.98
N LEU A 491 31.00 -4.53 -11.66
CA LEU A 491 30.49 -4.88 -10.34
C LEU A 491 30.72 -6.35 -10.00
N GLY A 492 30.49 -7.27 -10.94
CA GLY A 492 30.79 -8.69 -10.82
C GLY A 492 29.71 -9.54 -10.17
N CYS A 493 28.75 -8.96 -9.46
CA CYS A 493 27.72 -9.67 -8.70
C CYS A 493 26.51 -10.17 -9.52
N GLY A 494 26.46 -9.88 -10.82
CA GLY A 494 25.32 -10.24 -11.68
C GLY A 494 24.13 -9.29 -11.51
N VAL A 495 22.92 -9.74 -11.90
CA VAL A 495 21.68 -8.95 -11.83
C VAL A 495 20.58 -9.70 -11.11
N GLU A 496 19.84 -9.00 -10.26
CA GLU A 496 18.64 -9.52 -9.59
C GLU A 496 17.46 -9.45 -10.54
N VAL A 497 16.76 -10.57 -10.69
CA VAL A 497 15.47 -10.60 -11.36
C VAL A 497 14.53 -11.40 -10.48
N GLN A 498 13.49 -10.77 -9.93
CA GLN A 498 12.48 -11.44 -9.12
C GLN A 498 11.69 -12.43 -9.98
N SER A 499 12.07 -13.70 -9.96
CA SER A 499 11.26 -14.79 -10.52
C SER A 499 11.67 -16.13 -9.92
N LYS A 500 10.69 -16.86 -9.41
CA LYS A 500 10.86 -18.21 -8.82
C LYS A 500 11.30 -19.30 -9.81
N ALA A 501 11.38 -19.02 -11.12
CA ALA A 501 11.67 -20.00 -12.17
C ALA A 501 13.13 -20.12 -12.61
N VAL A 502 14.06 -19.43 -11.99
CA VAL A 502 15.46 -19.37 -12.48
C VAL A 502 16.39 -20.00 -11.45
N LYS A 503 16.46 -21.34 -11.45
CA LYS A 503 17.43 -22.07 -10.61
C LYS A 503 18.82 -22.26 -11.24
N GLU A 504 19.03 -21.91 -12.52
CA GLU A 504 20.24 -22.31 -13.25
C GLU A 504 20.98 -21.21 -14.02
N LEU A 505 20.67 -19.92 -13.85
CA LEU A 505 21.38 -18.85 -14.54
C LEU A 505 21.97 -17.89 -13.53
N ASN A 506 23.21 -17.48 -13.69
CA ASN A 506 23.97 -16.54 -12.86
C ASN A 506 23.07 -15.58 -12.08
N HIS A 507 22.51 -16.09 -10.99
CA HIS A 507 21.77 -15.31 -10.03
C HIS A 507 22.69 -14.24 -9.50
N PHE A 508 22.12 -13.10 -9.14
CA PHE A 508 22.81 -12.18 -8.27
C PHE A 508 23.36 -12.94 -7.08
N ASP A 509 24.65 -12.85 -6.91
CA ASP A 509 25.36 -13.41 -5.79
C ASP A 509 26.26 -12.32 -5.22
N ILE A 510 25.94 -11.88 -4.03
CA ILE A 510 26.69 -10.83 -3.33
C ILE A 510 28.15 -11.23 -3.10
N ASN A 511 28.44 -12.53 -2.94
CA ASN A 511 29.79 -13.03 -2.75
C ASN A 511 30.70 -12.83 -4.00
N ASN A 512 30.07 -12.61 -5.16
CA ASN A 512 30.78 -12.28 -6.40
C ASN A 512 30.99 -10.79 -6.61
N LEU A 513 30.46 -9.96 -5.68
CA LEU A 513 30.72 -8.52 -5.71
C LEU A 513 32.23 -8.26 -5.54
N ARG A 514 32.79 -7.46 -6.43
CA ARG A 514 34.23 -7.20 -6.46
C ARG A 514 34.67 -6.00 -5.62
N TRP A 515 33.70 -5.30 -4.99
CA TRP A 515 33.90 -3.99 -4.40
C TRP A 515 33.25 -3.87 -3.05
N ASN A 516 33.95 -3.37 -2.05
CA ASN A 516 33.38 -3.01 -0.75
C ASN A 516 32.55 -1.73 -0.81
N LYS A 517 32.92 -0.81 -1.72
CA LYS A 517 32.14 0.42 -1.96
C LYS A 517 31.96 0.68 -3.44
N VAL A 518 30.73 0.99 -3.83
CA VAL A 518 30.35 1.49 -5.15
C VAL A 518 30.05 2.97 -5.02
N VAL A 519 30.98 3.82 -5.41
CA VAL A 519 30.92 5.26 -5.21
C VAL A 519 30.50 5.95 -6.51
N ILE A 520 29.38 6.64 -6.49
CA ILE A 520 28.92 7.47 -7.60
C ILE A 520 29.52 8.86 -7.44
N CYS A 521 30.31 9.28 -8.41
CA CYS A 521 31.06 10.54 -8.39
C CYS A 521 30.77 11.32 -9.69
N THR A 522 29.83 12.24 -9.62
CA THR A 522 29.36 13.07 -10.76
C THR A 522 29.61 14.54 -10.46
N ASP A 523 29.56 15.36 -11.50
CA ASP A 523 29.68 16.81 -11.37
C ASP A 523 28.59 17.38 -10.44
N GLY A 524 28.83 18.53 -9.84
CA GLY A 524 27.93 19.19 -8.89
C GLY A 524 26.83 20.01 -9.59
N ASP A 525 26.56 19.80 -10.86
CA ASP A 525 25.55 20.50 -11.66
C ASP A 525 24.29 19.65 -11.91
N VAL A 526 23.30 20.21 -12.60
CA VAL A 526 22.02 19.56 -12.89
C VAL A 526 22.18 18.30 -13.76
N ASP A 527 23.16 18.26 -14.65
CA ASP A 527 23.42 17.12 -15.51
C ASP A 527 24.07 15.98 -14.72
N GLY A 528 25.02 16.29 -13.83
CA GLY A 528 25.64 15.33 -12.92
C GLY A 528 24.61 14.76 -11.93
N PHE A 529 23.69 15.55 -11.41
CA PHE A 529 22.59 15.05 -10.57
C PHE A 529 21.68 14.11 -11.34
N GLN A 530 21.40 14.38 -12.61
CA GLN A 530 20.60 13.48 -13.44
C GLN A 530 21.33 12.16 -13.71
N ILE A 531 22.62 12.19 -14.02
CA ILE A 531 23.44 10.99 -14.25
C ILE A 531 23.50 10.15 -12.98
N ARG A 532 23.72 10.76 -11.82
CA ARG A 532 23.67 10.12 -10.50
C ARG A 532 22.34 9.39 -10.28
N THR A 533 21.23 10.07 -10.53
CA THR A 533 19.89 9.52 -10.38
C THR A 533 19.65 8.34 -11.30
N LEU A 534 20.13 8.40 -12.56
CA LEU A 534 19.98 7.28 -13.50
C LEU A 534 20.83 6.07 -13.11
N ILE A 535 22.04 6.29 -12.56
CA ILE A 535 22.87 5.20 -12.03
C ILE A 535 22.19 4.55 -10.82
N LEU A 536 21.67 5.34 -9.89
CA LEU A 536 20.90 4.82 -8.76
C LEU A 536 19.66 4.02 -9.22
N THR A 537 18.95 4.52 -10.23
CA THR A 537 17.80 3.82 -10.83
C THR A 537 18.20 2.48 -11.44
N MET A 538 19.36 2.43 -12.10
CA MET A 538 19.90 1.18 -12.64
C MET A 538 20.21 0.18 -11.52
N LEU A 539 20.92 0.62 -10.47
CA LEU A 539 21.26 -0.22 -9.32
C LEU A 539 19.97 -0.69 -8.59
N TYR A 540 19.02 0.20 -8.35
CA TYR A 540 17.75 -0.12 -7.73
C TYR A 540 16.98 -1.19 -8.50
N ARG A 541 16.96 -1.14 -9.84
CA ARG A 541 16.21 -2.09 -10.65
C ARG A 541 16.93 -3.41 -10.90
N LEU A 542 18.27 -3.37 -11.04
CA LEU A 542 19.06 -4.53 -11.47
C LEU A 542 19.78 -5.22 -10.30
N CYS A 543 20.16 -4.48 -9.26
CA CYS A 543 20.91 -4.95 -8.12
C CYS A 543 20.45 -4.29 -6.82
N PRO A 544 19.12 -4.36 -6.45
CA PRO A 544 18.58 -3.68 -5.28
C PRO A 544 19.27 -4.05 -3.97
N THR A 545 19.77 -5.27 -3.83
CA THR A 545 20.52 -5.73 -2.65
C THR A 545 21.76 -4.86 -2.39
N LEU A 546 22.43 -4.33 -3.42
CA LEU A 546 23.59 -3.45 -3.21
C LEU A 546 23.23 -2.16 -2.47
N ILE A 547 22.02 -1.64 -2.69
CA ILE A 547 21.50 -0.47 -1.99
C ILE A 547 21.03 -0.87 -0.58
N ALA A 548 20.27 -1.97 -0.48
CA ALA A 548 19.71 -2.44 0.78
C ALA A 548 20.79 -2.80 1.82
N GLU A 549 21.90 -3.37 1.37
CA GLU A 549 23.02 -3.74 2.24
C GLU A 549 24.11 -2.64 2.36
N GLY A 550 23.86 -1.45 1.78
CA GLY A 550 24.68 -0.27 2.00
C GLY A 550 26.02 -0.24 1.27
N TYR A 551 26.16 -0.95 0.15
CA TYR A 551 27.37 -0.91 -0.67
C TYR A 551 27.48 0.35 -1.55
N VAL A 552 26.40 1.12 -1.71
CA VAL A 552 26.31 2.26 -2.63
C VAL A 552 26.52 3.56 -1.90
N TYR A 553 27.41 4.39 -2.44
CA TYR A 553 27.76 5.69 -1.88
C TYR A 553 27.70 6.78 -2.95
N ILE A 554 27.44 8.01 -2.54
CA ILE A 554 27.58 9.21 -3.34
C ILE A 554 28.76 10.00 -2.80
N ALA A 555 29.71 10.35 -3.65
CA ALA A 555 30.79 11.26 -3.28
C ALA A 555 30.26 12.70 -3.36
N GLU A 556 30.42 13.45 -2.27
CA GLU A 556 30.22 14.89 -2.26
C GLU A 556 31.49 15.57 -2.80
N THR A 557 31.34 16.34 -3.85
CA THR A 557 32.41 17.15 -4.43
C THR A 557 32.22 18.62 -4.02
N PRO A 558 33.30 19.37 -3.72
CA PRO A 558 33.15 20.75 -3.34
C PRO A 558 32.65 21.61 -4.49
N LEU A 559 31.74 22.52 -4.20
CA LEU A 559 31.21 23.49 -5.14
C LEU A 559 32.09 24.74 -5.24
N PHE A 560 32.83 25.05 -4.17
CA PHE A 560 33.67 26.24 -4.10
C PHE A 560 35.03 25.93 -3.48
N GLU A 561 36.05 26.51 -4.09
CA GLU A 561 37.41 26.62 -3.56
C GLU A 561 37.64 28.06 -3.10
N ILE A 562 38.04 28.24 -1.86
CA ILE A 562 38.28 29.53 -1.23
C ILE A 562 39.73 29.60 -0.78
N THR A 563 40.54 30.39 -1.47
CA THR A 563 41.98 30.52 -1.19
C THR A 563 42.27 31.86 -0.50
N CYS A 564 42.99 31.76 0.59
CA CYS A 564 43.52 32.93 1.32
C CYS A 564 45.02 32.70 1.59
N LYS A 565 45.89 33.44 0.92
CA LYS A 565 47.33 33.25 0.92
C LYS A 565 47.70 31.81 0.47
N GLU A 566 48.34 31.03 1.36
CA GLU A 566 48.77 29.65 1.08
C GLU A 566 47.78 28.60 1.57
N LYS A 567 46.62 29.00 2.10
CA LYS A 567 45.64 28.06 2.64
C LYS A 567 44.38 28.06 1.81
N THR A 568 43.88 26.89 1.50
CA THR A 568 42.67 26.64 0.71
C THR A 568 41.60 25.97 1.61
N TRP A 569 40.35 26.43 1.49
CA TRP A 569 39.16 25.83 2.10
C TRP A 569 38.22 25.40 1.00
N PHE A 570 37.47 24.33 1.26
CA PHE A 570 36.49 23.79 0.35
C PHE A 570 35.09 23.90 0.95
N ALA A 571 34.14 24.43 0.20
CA ALA A 571 32.75 24.52 0.59
C ALA A 571 31.86 23.68 -0.33
N TYR A 572 30.97 22.91 0.27
CA TYR A 572 30.07 21.96 -0.40
C TYR A 572 28.64 22.53 -0.54
N SER A 573 28.39 23.71 -0.01
CA SER A 573 27.14 24.45 -0.13
C SER A 573 27.39 25.97 -0.09
N GLU A 574 26.42 26.75 -0.54
CA GLU A 574 26.45 28.20 -0.42
C GLU A 574 26.51 28.64 1.06
N LYS A 575 25.91 27.88 1.97
CA LYS A 575 25.96 28.13 3.42
C LYS A 575 27.39 27.96 3.96
N GLU A 576 28.03 26.82 3.65
CA GLU A 576 29.43 26.57 4.06
C GLU A 576 30.38 27.64 3.51
N LYS A 577 30.16 28.05 2.25
CA LYS A 577 30.91 29.17 1.65
C LYS A 577 30.74 30.46 2.43
N ALA A 578 29.50 30.82 2.80
CA ALA A 578 29.20 32.01 3.56
C ALA A 578 29.85 31.97 4.96
N ASP A 579 29.80 30.80 5.60
CA ASP A 579 30.43 30.61 6.94
C ASP A 579 31.95 30.76 6.86
N ILE A 580 32.61 30.15 5.85
CA ILE A 580 34.06 30.29 5.62
C ILE A 580 34.43 31.73 5.30
N LEU A 581 33.68 32.44 4.47
CA LEU A 581 33.92 33.81 4.13
C LEU A 581 33.79 34.74 5.35
N LYS A 582 32.88 34.44 6.27
CA LYS A 582 32.72 35.14 7.53
C LYS A 582 33.92 34.95 8.47
N GLU A 583 34.50 33.75 8.52
CA GLU A 583 35.72 33.48 9.28
C GLU A 583 36.96 34.18 8.69
N LEU A 584 36.91 34.43 7.38
CA LEU A 584 37.97 35.10 6.66
C LEU A 584 37.72 36.60 6.45
N GLU A 585 36.77 37.19 7.15
CA GLU A 585 36.40 38.60 7.04
C GLU A 585 37.61 39.51 7.26
N GLY A 586 37.77 40.49 6.36
CA GLY A 586 38.93 41.41 6.39
C GLY A 586 40.23 40.90 5.74
N LYS A 587 40.22 39.64 5.22
CA LYS A 587 41.37 39.08 4.48
C LYS A 587 41.09 39.08 2.98
N LYS A 588 42.14 39.17 2.15
CA LYS A 588 42.01 39.03 0.71
C LYS A 588 41.84 37.56 0.38
N VAL A 589 40.66 37.20 -0.10
CA VAL A 589 40.31 35.83 -0.51
C VAL A 589 40.01 35.77 -2.01
N THR A 590 40.33 34.64 -2.61
CA THR A 590 39.91 34.31 -3.97
C THR A 590 38.91 33.16 -3.84
N VAL A 591 37.72 33.33 -4.44
CA VAL A 591 36.68 32.30 -4.50
C VAL A 591 36.57 31.80 -5.93
N GLN A 592 36.77 30.51 -6.12
CA GLN A 592 36.61 29.86 -7.41
C GLN A 592 35.48 28.83 -7.30
N ARG A 593 34.58 28.81 -8.29
CA ARG A 593 33.52 27.78 -8.36
C ARG A 593 34.05 26.59 -9.13
N SER A 594 33.98 25.41 -8.54
CA SER A 594 34.26 24.15 -9.22
C SER A 594 33.07 23.78 -10.11
N LYS A 595 33.26 23.71 -11.41
CA LYS A 595 32.18 23.44 -12.39
C LYS A 595 32.09 21.96 -12.76
N GLY A 596 33.21 21.26 -12.85
CA GLY A 596 33.24 19.84 -13.22
C GLY A 596 34.47 19.13 -12.66
N LEU A 597 34.31 17.82 -12.43
CA LEU A 597 35.38 16.95 -11.91
C LEU A 597 36.62 16.93 -12.78
N GLY A 598 36.47 17.09 -14.09
CA GLY A 598 37.54 17.06 -15.05
C GLY A 598 38.42 18.33 -15.09
N GLU A 599 37.95 19.40 -14.46
CA GLU A 599 38.64 20.69 -14.37
C GLU A 599 39.44 20.85 -13.07
N ASN A 600 39.18 19.95 -12.10
CA ASN A 600 39.79 20.02 -10.78
C ASN A 600 41.26 19.54 -10.80
N ASP A 601 42.08 20.23 -10.03
CA ASP A 601 43.47 19.82 -9.80
C ASP A 601 43.54 18.44 -9.13
N PRO A 602 44.44 17.55 -9.53
CA PRO A 602 44.57 16.22 -8.94
C PRO A 602 44.80 16.21 -7.43
N GLU A 603 45.52 17.16 -6.89
CA GLU A 603 45.78 17.27 -5.45
C GLU A 603 44.49 17.68 -4.70
N MET A 604 43.70 18.62 -5.25
CA MET A 604 42.39 18.96 -4.76
C MET A 604 41.43 17.75 -4.78
N MET A 605 41.41 17.02 -5.91
CA MET A 605 40.56 15.82 -6.03
C MET A 605 40.95 14.75 -5.02
N TRP A 606 42.27 14.58 -4.75
CA TRP A 606 42.70 13.70 -3.68
C TRP A 606 42.15 14.13 -2.33
N MET A 607 42.42 15.41 -1.94
CA MET A 607 42.05 15.91 -0.62
C MET A 607 40.53 15.92 -0.37
N THR A 608 39.70 16.16 -1.39
CA THR A 608 38.27 16.39 -1.21
C THR A 608 37.40 15.17 -1.50
N THR A 609 37.83 14.30 -2.44
CA THR A 609 36.95 13.29 -3.05
C THR A 609 37.51 11.86 -2.97
N MET A 610 38.83 11.69 -3.09
CA MET A 610 39.41 10.35 -3.20
C MET A 610 40.05 9.85 -1.89
N ASN A 611 40.61 10.73 -1.06
CA ASN A 611 41.30 10.35 0.18
C ASN A 611 40.29 9.88 1.26
N PRO A 612 40.40 8.61 1.72
CA PRO A 612 39.50 8.06 2.73
C PRO A 612 39.43 8.86 4.04
N ALA A 613 40.49 9.61 4.39
CA ALA A 613 40.56 10.36 5.63
C ALA A 613 39.81 11.71 5.57
N THR A 614 39.60 12.29 4.38
CA THR A 614 39.10 13.67 4.23
C THR A 614 37.88 13.80 3.33
N ARG A 615 37.62 12.81 2.47
CA ARG A 615 36.47 12.78 1.58
C ARG A 615 35.13 12.69 2.32
N ARG A 616 34.08 13.21 1.70
CA ARG A 616 32.72 13.06 2.19
C ARG A 616 31.97 12.05 1.31
N LEU A 617 31.48 10.99 1.93
CA LEU A 617 30.64 9.98 1.26
C LEU A 617 29.27 9.90 1.96
N VAL A 618 28.21 10.00 1.20
CA VAL A 618 26.85 9.73 1.65
C VAL A 618 26.49 8.31 1.29
N GLN A 619 26.24 7.46 2.28
CA GLN A 619 25.77 6.10 2.05
C GLN A 619 24.29 6.14 1.63
N VAL A 620 23.99 5.42 0.56
CA VAL A 620 22.61 5.33 0.06
C VAL A 620 21.95 4.09 0.64
N MET A 621 20.98 4.31 1.53
CA MET A 621 20.20 3.25 2.15
C MET A 621 18.71 3.60 2.09
N PRO A 622 17.82 2.62 1.89
CA PRO A 622 16.38 2.86 1.98
C PRO A 622 15.97 2.92 3.47
N ASP A 623 15.30 3.99 3.87
CA ASP A 623 14.70 4.08 5.20
C ASP A 623 13.45 3.21 5.31
N ASP A 624 12.67 3.16 4.22
CA ASP A 624 11.47 2.36 4.05
C ASP A 624 11.43 1.83 2.61
N ALA A 625 11.23 0.51 2.45
CA ALA A 625 11.27 -0.13 1.13
C ALA A 625 10.05 0.25 0.27
N ALA A 626 8.87 0.41 0.87
CA ALA A 626 7.65 0.76 0.16
C ALA A 626 7.70 2.23 -0.29
N GLU A 627 8.12 3.14 0.59
CA GLU A 627 8.29 4.55 0.26
C GLU A 627 9.40 4.75 -0.78
N THR A 628 10.50 4.02 -0.69
CA THR A 628 11.56 4.02 -1.70
C THR A 628 11.02 3.61 -3.06
N ALA A 629 10.25 2.52 -3.14
CA ALA A 629 9.62 2.06 -4.37
C ALA A 629 8.66 3.12 -4.93
N ARG A 630 7.83 3.70 -4.09
CA ARG A 630 6.88 4.76 -4.46
C ARG A 630 7.59 5.99 -5.05
N VAL A 631 8.66 6.46 -4.41
CA VAL A 631 9.42 7.64 -4.85
C VAL A 631 10.11 7.36 -6.20
N PHE A 632 10.73 6.18 -6.37
CA PHE A 632 11.34 5.81 -7.64
C PHE A 632 10.31 5.74 -8.77
N ASP A 633 9.16 5.11 -8.53
CA ASP A 633 8.09 4.99 -9.53
C ASP A 633 7.47 6.36 -9.87
N LEU A 634 7.20 7.17 -8.86
CA LEU A 634 6.64 8.52 -9.03
C LEU A 634 7.58 9.45 -9.80
N LEU A 635 8.85 9.54 -9.39
CA LEU A 635 9.79 10.51 -9.96
C LEU A 635 10.41 10.04 -11.27
N LEU A 636 10.61 8.74 -11.45
CA LEU A 636 11.38 8.17 -12.57
C LEU A 636 10.57 7.20 -13.44
N GLY A 637 9.38 6.76 -12.99
CA GLY A 637 8.43 5.95 -13.73
C GLY A 637 7.64 6.73 -14.78
N ASP A 638 6.52 6.19 -15.26
CA ASP A 638 5.72 6.76 -16.34
C ASP A 638 4.64 7.75 -15.89
N ASN A 639 4.39 7.89 -14.59
CA ASN A 639 3.38 8.79 -14.03
C ASN A 639 3.84 10.27 -14.09
N LEU A 640 3.64 10.88 -15.26
CA LEU A 640 4.02 12.28 -15.47
C LEU A 640 3.14 13.26 -14.68
N ALA A 641 1.85 12.97 -14.53
CA ALA A 641 0.93 13.82 -13.78
C ALA A 641 1.31 13.84 -12.29
N GLY A 642 1.40 12.67 -11.66
CA GLY A 642 1.81 12.56 -10.25
C GLY A 642 3.19 13.18 -9.96
N ARG A 643 4.13 13.10 -10.92
CA ARG A 643 5.43 13.80 -10.79
C ARG A 643 5.29 15.31 -10.76
N LYS A 644 4.45 15.90 -11.63
CA LYS A 644 4.20 17.35 -11.64
C LYS A 644 3.55 17.80 -10.33
N ASP A 645 2.59 17.04 -9.85
CA ASP A 645 1.90 17.31 -8.59
C ASP A 645 2.87 17.24 -7.40
N TYR A 646 3.69 16.19 -7.34
CA TYR A 646 4.72 16.06 -6.30
C TYR A 646 5.74 17.21 -6.32
N ILE A 647 6.18 17.64 -7.49
CA ILE A 647 7.08 18.79 -7.63
C ILE A 647 6.39 20.07 -7.19
N ALA A 648 5.12 20.27 -7.54
CA ALA A 648 4.35 21.44 -7.12
C ALA A 648 4.18 21.51 -5.60
N GLU A 649 3.91 20.38 -4.95
CA GLU A 649 3.70 20.28 -3.51
C GLU A 649 4.99 20.38 -2.70
N ASN A 650 6.07 19.76 -3.18
CA ASN A 650 7.31 19.60 -2.42
C ASN A 650 8.47 20.47 -2.92
N GLY A 651 8.35 21.07 -4.10
CA GLY A 651 9.45 21.82 -4.73
C GLY A 651 9.99 22.95 -3.87
N SER A 652 9.14 23.61 -3.10
CA SER A 652 9.54 24.67 -2.17
C SER A 652 10.55 24.22 -1.10
N ARG A 653 10.54 22.93 -0.72
CA ARG A 653 11.47 22.36 0.27
C ARG A 653 12.90 22.21 -0.26
N TYR A 654 13.05 22.23 -1.58
CA TYR A 654 14.32 21.99 -2.29
C TYR A 654 14.82 23.24 -3.02
N MET A 655 14.18 24.39 -2.82
CA MET A 655 14.55 25.65 -3.50
C MET A 655 16.02 26.04 -3.24
N ASP A 656 16.51 25.78 -2.03
CA ASP A 656 17.90 26.08 -1.67
C ASP A 656 18.93 25.14 -2.32
N MET A 657 18.46 24.03 -2.94
CA MET A 657 19.27 23.05 -3.64
C MET A 657 19.26 23.25 -5.17
N ILE A 658 18.43 24.16 -5.67
CA ILE A 658 18.34 24.43 -7.10
C ILE A 658 19.50 25.32 -7.52
N ASP A 659 20.28 24.85 -8.47
CA ASP A 659 21.29 25.68 -9.13
C ASP A 659 20.62 26.68 -10.04
N VAL A 660 20.66 27.96 -9.68
CA VAL A 660 20.04 29.09 -10.40
C VAL A 660 21.05 29.79 -11.34
N SER A 661 22.21 29.19 -11.61
CA SER A 661 23.24 29.80 -12.48
C SER A 661 22.97 29.66 -13.96
#